data_07f3c08f2e550f5e68ab951e21cfde60
#
_entry.id   07f3c08f2e550f5e68ab951e21cfde60
#
_cell.length_a   1.000
_cell.length_b   1.000
_cell.length_c   1.000
_cell.angle_alpha   90.00
_cell.angle_beta   90.00
_cell.angle_gamma   90.00
#
_symmetry.space_group_name_H-M   'P 1'
#
loop_
_entity.id
_entity.type
_entity.pdbx_description
1 polymer ?
#
loop_
_entity_poly.entity_id
_entity_poly.type
_entity_poly.pdbx_seq_one_letter_code
_entity_poly.pdbx_strand_id
1 'polypeptide(L)'
;MTISLCIKGREEMTENIIIKPSVQKRFDSFIAHGRVLFFSAPCGFGKTVLADTLLRGRNVLRQSAADPDCAIPPSAQDWDILLIDDLQLMQEEAGQQALCELIRSSPERRFVLLSRGVPPGCLTAFQYTGLMTVLEADDLLFDADDVRRLLRLYGVEAADSEIDGILKESVGYPLGVAITARCMSPGKPWTPELVARVFREVFLYFETAIYRRFDLPVRRFLLELAPFESFDLEMARMVSGDPRAGERLDWLLRYTTMLRYDDCQCFHFWSGFRAFLRWEMDREYTEEKRKALFSRGGLYYELKEDYAHALECYTSGGDHAKVSELLIRNAELHPGMGHYAEMEKYYRSLPEAEILASPSLMQGMSMLCALSADYDGSEHWYGCLKRFVERCGKEDAAGRQARGRLAWLDISLPQRGVKRLTDTIPAVFRLLTNKEVALPSFSVTSALPSIMNGGKDFSPWSKKDDLLYHTMRIPVEAVLGRDGVGLADCAIAESKFEKGEDVAGRMLALLPQLNEVRNRGTPDMEFAVSGLLARSQLASGQPADARRTIEVLRECFAERGLTRFLPNMDAMLCRIDMHTGDLDAADAWYREKAPREPTHLNVMRRYQYLTQAMVELADGRPDTVQLTLALLEPYVQNCARIIDGIHLNVLTAIALYRKKDERWRERLTAALDAAAEYRFIRTVSVYGTAVLPLLEALDWDGDKAWRKRLMAAMRTQAAFYPHFLEPRLAPGEELTPTELQILHLLCADKSNAEIAQIMDVKLPTVKTHVSHILDKLDVKRRAEAKTAAKKLHLVPEDL
;
A
#
# COMPACT_ATOMS: atom_id res chain seq x y z
N MET A 1 10.92 -31.69 -39.05
CA MET A 1 10.93 -30.38 -39.71
C MET A 1 11.29 -29.22 -38.77
N THR A 2 11.40 -29.45 -37.49
CA THR A 2 11.61 -28.41 -36.41
C THR A 2 13.08 -28.16 -36.09
N ILE A 3 14.01 -29.05 -36.43
CA ILE A 3 15.45 -28.88 -36.13
C ILE A 3 16.18 -28.10 -37.25
N SER A 4 15.65 -28.12 -38.51
CA SER A 4 16.24 -27.39 -39.63
C SER A 4 16.00 -25.88 -39.62
N LEU A 5 15.00 -25.40 -38.87
CA LEU A 5 14.71 -23.96 -38.70
C LEU A 5 15.65 -23.27 -37.72
N CYS A 6 16.23 -24.03 -36.75
CA CYS A 6 17.22 -23.47 -35.81
C CYS A 6 18.58 -23.16 -36.45
N ILE A 7 18.95 -23.83 -37.55
CA ILE A 7 20.29 -23.69 -38.15
C ILE A 7 20.33 -22.52 -39.15
N LYS A 8 19.27 -22.28 -39.92
CA LYS A 8 19.17 -21.12 -40.83
C LYS A 8 18.91 -19.77 -40.13
N GLY A 9 18.34 -19.77 -38.91
CA GLY A 9 18.14 -18.56 -38.16
C GLY A 9 19.38 -18.07 -37.36
N ARG A 10 20.44 -18.86 -37.26
CA ARG A 10 21.65 -18.46 -36.49
C ARG A 10 22.47 -17.34 -37.15
N GLU A 11 22.52 -17.29 -38.47
CA GLU A 11 23.30 -16.25 -39.18
C GLU A 11 22.57 -14.90 -39.20
N GLU A 12 21.24 -14.86 -39.30
CA GLU A 12 20.43 -13.64 -39.25
C GLU A 12 20.24 -13.12 -37.80
N MET A 13 20.34 -13.99 -36.76
CA MET A 13 20.24 -13.59 -35.38
C MET A 13 21.50 -12.90 -34.82
N THR A 14 22.63 -12.96 -35.49
CA THR A 14 23.90 -12.42 -35.00
C THR A 14 24.05 -10.90 -35.12
N GLU A 15 23.16 -10.23 -35.85
CA GLU A 15 23.23 -8.77 -36.05
C GLU A 15 22.44 -7.97 -35.00
N ASN A 16 21.46 -8.57 -34.29
CA ASN A 16 20.54 -7.88 -33.39
C ASN A 16 20.72 -8.30 -31.92
N ILE A 17 21.96 -8.20 -31.42
CA ILE A 17 22.29 -8.59 -30.03
C ILE A 17 22.62 -7.37 -29.20
N ILE A 18 21.98 -7.29 -28.01
CA ILE A 18 22.30 -6.29 -27.01
C ILE A 18 23.27 -6.87 -25.99
N ILE A 19 24.43 -6.24 -25.84
CA ILE A 19 25.36 -6.50 -24.73
C ILE A 19 25.26 -5.33 -23.76
N LYS A 20 24.97 -5.64 -22.50
CA LYS A 20 24.95 -4.62 -21.44
C LYS A 20 26.37 -4.16 -21.12
N PRO A 21 26.61 -2.86 -20.88
CA PRO A 21 27.93 -2.35 -20.52
C PRO A 21 28.54 -3.00 -19.28
N SER A 22 27.68 -3.36 -18.30
CA SER A 22 28.09 -4.07 -17.09
C SER A 22 28.62 -5.47 -17.38
N VAL A 23 27.96 -6.20 -18.28
CA VAL A 23 28.37 -7.55 -18.71
C VAL A 23 29.65 -7.49 -19.53
N GLN A 24 29.78 -6.53 -20.44
CA GLN A 24 31.01 -6.30 -21.20
C GLN A 24 32.20 -6.03 -20.26
N LYS A 25 32.03 -5.14 -19.28
CA LYS A 25 33.08 -4.82 -18.29
C LYS A 25 33.51 -6.05 -17.49
N ARG A 26 32.54 -6.91 -17.07
CA ARG A 26 32.86 -8.16 -16.34
C ARG A 26 33.56 -9.16 -17.23
N PHE A 27 33.19 -9.24 -18.50
CA PHE A 27 33.87 -10.08 -19.49
C PHE A 27 35.31 -9.60 -19.74
N ASP A 28 35.54 -8.30 -19.89
CA ASP A 28 36.88 -7.74 -20.11
C ASP A 28 37.77 -8.00 -18.88
N SER A 29 37.24 -7.86 -17.68
CA SER A 29 37.93 -8.22 -16.43
C SER A 29 38.27 -9.71 -16.36
N PHE A 30 37.35 -10.59 -16.76
CA PHE A 30 37.57 -12.02 -16.85
C PHE A 30 38.69 -12.34 -17.83
N ILE A 31 38.69 -11.74 -19.01
CA ILE A 31 39.79 -11.94 -20.00
C ILE A 31 41.12 -11.47 -19.47
N ALA A 32 41.16 -10.39 -18.72
CA ALA A 32 42.41 -9.81 -18.19
C ALA A 32 42.98 -10.63 -17.00
N HIS A 33 42.16 -10.98 -16.05
CA HIS A 33 42.58 -11.48 -14.74
C HIS A 33 41.87 -12.77 -14.29
N GLY A 34 40.71 -13.07 -14.81
CA GLY A 34 39.88 -14.23 -14.43
C GLY A 34 40.30 -15.51 -15.11
N ARG A 35 39.81 -16.62 -14.59
CA ARG A 35 40.01 -17.97 -15.16
C ARG A 35 38.71 -18.60 -15.62
N VAL A 36 37.63 -18.38 -14.89
CA VAL A 36 36.31 -18.95 -15.16
C VAL A 36 35.30 -17.83 -15.27
N LEU A 37 34.53 -17.79 -16.34
CA LEU A 37 33.33 -17.02 -16.49
C LEU A 37 32.12 -17.97 -16.47
N PHE A 38 31.30 -17.87 -15.46
CA PHE A 38 30.15 -18.74 -15.26
C PHE A 38 28.86 -17.98 -15.50
N PHE A 39 28.03 -18.47 -16.41
CA PHE A 39 26.67 -17.94 -16.61
C PHE A 39 25.68 -18.80 -15.86
N SER A 40 25.01 -18.24 -14.86
CA SER A 40 23.97 -18.88 -14.05
C SER A 40 22.64 -18.18 -14.31
N ALA A 41 21.92 -18.60 -15.33
CA ALA A 41 20.64 -18.01 -15.67
C ALA A 41 19.71 -19.05 -16.33
N PRO A 42 18.38 -18.91 -16.20
CA PRO A 42 17.42 -19.80 -16.83
C PRO A 42 17.54 -19.82 -18.35
N CYS A 43 16.76 -20.70 -19.02
CA CYS A 43 16.66 -20.67 -20.47
C CYS A 43 16.05 -19.37 -20.98
N GLY A 44 16.38 -18.98 -22.21
CA GLY A 44 15.87 -17.74 -22.82
C GLY A 44 16.53 -16.45 -22.35
N PHE A 45 17.54 -16.53 -21.45
CA PHE A 45 18.35 -15.36 -21.06
C PHE A 45 19.49 -15.03 -22.05
N GLY A 46 19.56 -15.70 -23.16
CA GLY A 46 20.53 -15.40 -24.21
C GLY A 46 21.97 -15.86 -23.97
N LYS A 47 22.25 -16.68 -22.93
CA LYS A 47 23.61 -17.09 -22.51
C LYS A 47 24.51 -17.55 -23.67
N THR A 48 24.04 -18.50 -24.46
CA THR A 48 24.81 -19.07 -25.59
C THR A 48 25.10 -18.00 -26.65
N VAL A 49 24.10 -17.20 -27.04
CA VAL A 49 24.22 -16.13 -28.01
C VAL A 49 25.18 -15.04 -27.52
N LEU A 50 25.07 -14.67 -26.24
CA LEU A 50 25.93 -13.68 -25.61
C LEU A 50 27.39 -14.17 -25.53
N ALA A 51 27.60 -15.42 -25.10
CA ALA A 51 28.92 -16.02 -25.04
C ALA A 51 29.55 -16.11 -26.43
N ASP A 52 28.81 -16.54 -27.45
CA ASP A 52 29.26 -16.61 -28.84
C ASP A 52 29.67 -15.23 -29.39
N THR A 53 28.93 -14.19 -29.02
CA THR A 53 29.23 -12.82 -29.44
C THR A 53 30.48 -12.26 -28.73
N LEU A 54 30.59 -12.45 -27.42
CA LEU A 54 31.74 -12.00 -26.60
C LEU A 54 33.05 -12.72 -26.98
N LEU A 55 32.96 -13.98 -27.46
CA LEU A 55 34.10 -14.79 -27.84
C LEU A 55 34.47 -14.73 -29.32
N ARG A 56 33.78 -13.87 -30.12
CA ARG A 56 34.04 -13.74 -31.55
C ARG A 56 35.51 -13.36 -31.83
N GLY A 57 36.14 -14.08 -32.76
CA GLY A 57 37.55 -13.84 -33.16
C GLY A 57 38.59 -14.45 -32.23
N ARG A 58 38.21 -15.25 -31.24
CA ARG A 58 39.12 -15.98 -30.34
C ARG A 58 39.19 -17.47 -30.69
N ASN A 59 40.28 -18.13 -30.29
CA ASN A 59 40.45 -19.58 -30.44
C ASN A 59 39.65 -20.32 -29.32
N VAL A 60 38.44 -20.79 -29.65
CA VAL A 60 37.51 -21.39 -28.69
C VAL A 60 37.18 -22.84 -29.04
N LEU A 61 37.48 -23.73 -28.15
CA LEU A 61 36.95 -25.09 -28.17
C LEU A 61 35.54 -25.11 -27.54
N ARG A 62 34.52 -25.60 -28.31
CA ARG A 62 33.14 -25.66 -27.87
C ARG A 62 32.68 -27.07 -27.60
N GLN A 63 32.05 -27.26 -26.43
CA GLN A 63 31.43 -28.51 -26.04
C GLN A 63 30.06 -28.28 -25.43
N SER A 64 29.22 -29.29 -25.41
CA SER A 64 27.95 -29.29 -24.72
C SER A 64 27.84 -30.51 -23.81
N ALA A 65 27.51 -30.31 -22.54
CA ALA A 65 27.24 -31.40 -21.63
C ALA A 65 25.92 -32.15 -21.95
N ALA A 66 25.15 -31.64 -22.91
CA ALA A 66 24.01 -32.41 -23.48
C ALA A 66 24.43 -33.47 -24.49
N ASP A 67 25.67 -33.44 -24.95
CA ASP A 67 26.22 -34.47 -25.86
C ASP A 67 26.70 -35.69 -25.03
N PRO A 68 26.19 -36.89 -25.29
CA PRO A 68 26.61 -38.10 -24.59
C PRO A 68 28.13 -38.38 -24.68
N ASP A 69 28.78 -37.94 -25.76
CA ASP A 69 30.21 -38.08 -26.00
C ASP A 69 31.05 -36.90 -25.43
N CYS A 70 30.43 -36.03 -24.62
CA CYS A 70 31.15 -34.91 -24.01
C CYS A 70 32.18 -35.38 -23.00
N ALA A 71 33.45 -35.44 -23.42
CA ALA A 71 34.58 -35.73 -22.56
C ALA A 71 35.39 -34.44 -22.29
N ILE A 72 35.95 -34.30 -21.07
CA ILE A 72 36.86 -33.21 -20.75
C ILE A 72 38.08 -33.33 -21.68
N PRO A 73 38.40 -32.28 -22.48
CA PRO A 73 39.45 -32.36 -23.47
C PRO A 73 40.83 -32.52 -22.82
N PRO A 74 41.72 -33.34 -23.42
CA PRO A 74 43.07 -33.46 -22.91
C PRO A 74 43.83 -32.13 -23.04
N SER A 75 44.75 -31.86 -22.11
CA SER A 75 45.53 -30.64 -22.05
C SER A 75 46.43 -30.38 -23.26
N ALA A 76 46.63 -31.38 -24.14
CA ALA A 76 47.49 -31.31 -25.35
C ALA A 76 46.80 -30.68 -26.58
N GLN A 77 45.49 -30.40 -26.57
CA GLN A 77 44.79 -29.76 -27.69
C GLN A 77 45.07 -28.26 -27.73
N ASP A 78 45.12 -27.67 -28.92
CA ASP A 78 45.38 -26.27 -29.16
C ASP A 78 44.09 -25.45 -29.07
N TRP A 79 43.84 -24.78 -27.93
CA TRP A 79 42.74 -23.86 -27.69
C TRP A 79 43.09 -22.90 -26.55
N ASP A 80 42.59 -21.68 -26.63
CA ASP A 80 42.80 -20.65 -25.57
C ASP A 80 41.65 -20.62 -24.59
N ILE A 81 40.42 -20.85 -25.06
CA ILE A 81 39.19 -20.80 -24.28
C ILE A 81 38.39 -22.08 -24.50
N LEU A 82 37.99 -22.74 -23.40
CA LEU A 82 37.03 -23.85 -23.43
C LEU A 82 35.63 -23.28 -23.05
N LEU A 83 34.66 -23.40 -23.96
CA LEU A 83 33.26 -23.15 -23.69
C LEU A 83 32.53 -24.45 -23.49
N ILE A 84 31.87 -24.63 -22.32
CA ILE A 84 30.96 -25.77 -22.06
C ILE A 84 29.54 -25.21 -21.88
N ASP A 85 28.62 -25.61 -22.79
CA ASP A 85 27.20 -25.29 -22.66
C ASP A 85 26.43 -26.40 -21.95
N ASP A 86 25.25 -26.08 -21.40
CA ASP A 86 24.36 -26.97 -20.66
C ASP A 86 25.04 -27.70 -19.48
N LEU A 87 25.97 -27.03 -18.76
CA LEU A 87 26.78 -27.63 -17.69
C LEU A 87 25.94 -28.29 -16.58
N GLN A 88 24.69 -27.84 -16.35
CA GLN A 88 23.76 -28.46 -15.39
C GLN A 88 23.46 -29.96 -15.68
N LEU A 89 23.76 -30.41 -16.88
CA LEU A 89 23.61 -31.83 -17.26
C LEU A 89 24.81 -32.69 -16.86
N MET A 90 25.95 -32.08 -16.51
CA MET A 90 27.14 -32.77 -15.96
C MET A 90 26.90 -33.08 -14.47
N GLN A 91 26.10 -34.09 -14.19
CA GLN A 91 25.72 -34.46 -12.81
C GLN A 91 26.69 -35.44 -12.14
N GLU A 92 27.51 -36.16 -12.93
CA GLU A 92 28.50 -37.08 -12.41
C GLU A 92 29.63 -36.34 -11.70
N GLU A 93 29.88 -36.67 -10.44
CA GLU A 93 30.96 -36.10 -9.64
C GLU A 93 32.33 -36.22 -10.29
N ALA A 94 32.57 -37.33 -10.95
CA ALA A 94 33.83 -37.58 -11.69
C ALA A 94 34.05 -36.55 -12.81
N GLY A 95 33.01 -36.24 -13.57
CA GLY A 95 33.09 -35.21 -14.64
C GLY A 95 33.35 -33.80 -14.08
N GLN A 96 32.68 -33.48 -12.99
CA GLN A 96 32.86 -32.18 -12.32
C GLN A 96 34.26 -32.05 -11.71
N GLN A 97 34.79 -33.11 -11.10
CA GLN A 97 36.17 -33.16 -10.57
C GLN A 97 37.20 -33.02 -11.69
N ALA A 98 37.04 -33.75 -12.81
CA ALA A 98 37.93 -33.67 -13.96
C ALA A 98 37.97 -32.26 -14.55
N LEU A 99 36.82 -31.53 -14.62
CA LEU A 99 36.77 -30.14 -15.03
C LEU A 99 37.55 -29.26 -14.07
N CYS A 100 37.38 -29.43 -12.76
CA CYS A 100 38.11 -28.67 -11.75
C CYS A 100 39.62 -28.89 -11.81
N GLU A 101 40.05 -30.15 -12.09
CA GLU A 101 41.47 -30.48 -12.27
C GLU A 101 42.02 -29.81 -13.55
N LEU A 102 41.27 -29.83 -14.65
CA LEU A 102 41.68 -29.16 -15.88
C LEU A 102 41.83 -27.66 -15.67
N ILE A 103 40.91 -27.02 -14.94
CA ILE A 103 40.99 -25.58 -14.61
C ILE A 103 42.25 -25.27 -13.77
N ARG A 104 42.58 -26.12 -12.80
CA ARG A 104 43.78 -25.97 -11.96
C ARG A 104 45.08 -26.19 -12.72
N SER A 105 45.12 -27.23 -13.57
CA SER A 105 46.35 -27.63 -14.30
C SER A 105 46.66 -26.76 -15.53
N SER A 106 45.75 -25.91 -15.95
CA SER A 106 45.91 -25.08 -17.17
C SER A 106 45.82 -23.58 -16.85
N PRO A 107 46.86 -22.98 -16.18
CA PRO A 107 46.82 -21.61 -15.70
C PRO A 107 46.73 -20.55 -16.80
N GLU A 108 47.17 -20.82 -18.01
CA GLU A 108 47.14 -19.90 -19.14
C GLU A 108 45.79 -19.88 -19.88
N ARG A 109 44.91 -20.83 -19.60
CA ARG A 109 43.65 -21.02 -20.31
C ARG A 109 42.48 -20.40 -19.59
N ARG A 110 41.39 -20.10 -20.34
CA ARG A 110 40.15 -19.53 -19.84
C ARG A 110 39.00 -20.49 -20.05
N PHE A 111 38.02 -20.42 -19.16
CA PHE A 111 36.86 -21.33 -19.19
C PHE A 111 35.57 -20.50 -19.17
N VAL A 112 34.70 -20.75 -20.13
CA VAL A 112 33.36 -20.13 -20.16
C VAL A 112 32.34 -21.22 -19.99
N LEU A 113 31.61 -21.18 -18.87
CA LEU A 113 30.69 -22.24 -18.46
C LEU A 113 29.26 -21.68 -18.48
N LEU A 114 28.38 -22.28 -19.25
CA LEU A 114 26.99 -21.88 -19.36
C LEU A 114 26.11 -22.89 -18.65
N SER A 115 25.32 -22.44 -17.69
CA SER A 115 24.43 -23.32 -16.92
C SER A 115 23.06 -22.69 -16.77
N ARG A 116 22.03 -23.53 -16.63
CA ARG A 116 20.68 -23.11 -16.20
C ARG A 116 20.52 -23.15 -14.68
N GLY A 117 21.43 -23.80 -13.99
CA GLY A 117 21.51 -23.95 -12.55
C GLY A 117 22.65 -23.16 -11.95
N VAL A 118 22.81 -23.29 -10.64
CA VAL A 118 23.90 -22.68 -9.87
C VAL A 118 25.25 -23.38 -10.14
N PRO A 119 26.39 -22.73 -9.85
CA PRO A 119 27.70 -23.36 -9.97
C PRO A 119 27.79 -24.64 -9.11
N PRO A 120 28.34 -25.73 -9.63
CA PRO A 120 28.64 -26.92 -8.83
C PRO A 120 29.56 -26.60 -7.64
N GLY A 121 29.37 -27.31 -6.51
CA GLY A 121 30.13 -27.06 -5.29
C GLY A 121 31.66 -27.13 -5.46
N CYS A 122 32.14 -27.99 -6.39
CA CYS A 122 33.58 -28.09 -6.69
C CYS A 122 34.18 -26.82 -7.30
N LEU A 123 33.36 -25.91 -7.90
CA LEU A 123 33.79 -24.65 -8.47
C LEU A 123 33.79 -23.51 -7.45
N THR A 124 33.19 -23.67 -6.28
CA THR A 124 33.03 -22.64 -5.26
C THR A 124 34.37 -22.03 -4.81
N ALA A 125 35.44 -22.88 -4.72
CA ALA A 125 36.76 -22.37 -4.37
C ALA A 125 37.31 -21.34 -5.36
N PHE A 126 37.00 -21.46 -6.65
CA PHE A 126 37.40 -20.44 -7.65
C PHE A 126 36.65 -19.14 -7.50
N GLN A 127 35.43 -19.18 -7.03
CA GLN A 127 34.62 -17.99 -6.76
C GLN A 127 35.19 -17.20 -5.57
N TYR A 128 35.46 -17.89 -4.45
CA TYR A 128 36.01 -17.24 -3.24
C TYR A 128 37.46 -16.75 -3.42
N THR A 129 38.22 -17.36 -4.32
CA THR A 129 39.57 -16.88 -4.66
C THR A 129 39.60 -15.76 -5.69
N GLY A 130 38.44 -15.30 -6.18
CA GLY A 130 38.33 -14.26 -7.21
C GLY A 130 38.73 -14.71 -8.63
N LEU A 131 38.96 -15.99 -8.83
CA LEU A 131 39.32 -16.56 -10.15
C LEU A 131 38.08 -16.88 -11.01
N MET A 132 36.89 -16.92 -10.41
CA MET A 132 35.63 -17.13 -11.12
C MET A 132 34.73 -15.89 -11.01
N THR A 133 34.26 -15.42 -12.15
CA THR A 133 33.20 -14.40 -12.25
C THR A 133 31.90 -15.11 -12.59
N VAL A 134 30.85 -14.88 -11.79
CA VAL A 134 29.50 -15.43 -12.04
C VAL A 134 28.62 -14.31 -12.59
N LEU A 135 27.99 -14.54 -13.73
CA LEU A 135 26.93 -13.70 -14.29
C LEU A 135 25.59 -14.38 -13.98
N GLU A 136 24.78 -13.73 -13.18
CA GLU A 136 23.47 -14.25 -12.76
C GLU A 136 22.33 -13.75 -13.67
N ALA A 137 21.13 -14.31 -13.49
CA ALA A 137 19.96 -13.91 -14.27
C ALA A 137 19.70 -12.40 -14.19
N ASP A 138 19.85 -11.79 -13.02
CA ASP A 138 19.59 -10.37 -12.80
C ASP A 138 20.57 -9.46 -13.55
N ASP A 139 21.81 -9.92 -13.78
CA ASP A 139 22.79 -9.24 -14.63
C ASP A 139 22.37 -9.18 -16.11
N LEU A 140 21.52 -10.13 -16.52
CA LEU A 140 21.12 -10.33 -17.92
C LEU A 140 19.71 -9.77 -18.23
N LEU A 141 18.92 -9.38 -17.22
CA LEU A 141 17.62 -8.74 -17.43
C LEU A 141 17.78 -7.41 -18.16
N PHE A 142 16.93 -7.14 -19.12
CA PHE A 142 16.91 -5.88 -19.85
C PHE A 142 16.24 -4.77 -19.05
N ASP A 143 16.85 -3.61 -19.04
CA ASP A 143 16.27 -2.35 -18.56
C ASP A 143 15.59 -1.56 -19.69
N ALA A 144 15.06 -0.37 -19.39
CA ALA A 144 14.37 0.46 -20.36
C ALA A 144 15.24 0.86 -21.57
N ASP A 145 16.52 1.10 -21.33
CA ASP A 145 17.45 1.46 -22.41
C ASP A 145 17.78 0.26 -23.28
N ASP A 146 17.96 -0.92 -22.69
CA ASP A 146 18.19 -2.16 -23.43
C ASP A 146 16.97 -2.52 -24.29
N VAL A 147 15.75 -2.38 -23.75
CA VAL A 147 14.49 -2.59 -24.52
C VAL A 147 14.42 -1.61 -25.68
N ARG A 148 14.67 -0.31 -25.42
CA ARG A 148 14.66 0.72 -26.49
C ARG A 148 15.69 0.43 -27.58
N ARG A 149 16.90 0.01 -27.18
CA ARG A 149 17.97 -0.37 -28.12
C ARG A 149 17.57 -1.59 -28.96
N LEU A 150 16.99 -2.61 -28.34
CA LEU A 150 16.57 -3.82 -29.05
C LEU A 150 15.43 -3.51 -30.05
N LEU A 151 14.42 -2.74 -29.65
CA LEU A 151 13.32 -2.35 -30.52
C LEU A 151 13.83 -1.59 -31.77
N ARG A 152 14.79 -0.66 -31.59
CA ARG A 152 15.41 0.07 -32.70
C ARG A 152 16.15 -0.85 -33.68
N LEU A 153 16.80 -1.90 -33.17
CA LEU A 153 17.46 -2.90 -34.05
C LEU A 153 16.44 -3.64 -34.95
N TYR A 154 15.17 -3.76 -34.48
CA TYR A 154 14.06 -4.32 -35.27
C TYR A 154 13.28 -3.24 -36.05
N GLY A 155 13.77 -2.01 -36.09
CA GLY A 155 13.13 -0.89 -36.83
C GLY A 155 11.85 -0.37 -36.15
N VAL A 156 11.69 -0.61 -34.83
CA VAL A 156 10.54 -0.17 -34.05
C VAL A 156 10.94 1.00 -33.16
N GLU A 157 10.26 2.14 -33.31
CA GLU A 157 10.33 3.24 -32.36
C GLU A 157 9.11 3.17 -31.43
N ALA A 158 9.34 3.01 -30.14
CA ALA A 158 8.31 2.91 -29.13
C ALA A 158 8.35 4.13 -28.21
N ALA A 159 7.18 4.58 -27.77
CA ALA A 159 7.04 5.62 -26.75
C ALA A 159 7.47 5.09 -25.38
N ASP A 160 7.85 5.97 -24.45
CA ASP A 160 8.28 5.58 -23.09
C ASP A 160 7.19 4.79 -22.36
N SER A 161 5.91 5.16 -22.53
CA SER A 161 4.78 4.42 -21.96
C SER A 161 4.63 2.98 -22.51
N GLU A 162 5.03 2.74 -23.78
CA GLU A 162 5.05 1.40 -24.35
C GLU A 162 6.22 0.58 -23.80
N ILE A 163 7.38 1.21 -23.62
CA ILE A 163 8.56 0.58 -23.02
C ILE A 163 8.26 0.16 -21.58
N ASP A 164 7.62 1.05 -20.80
CA ASP A 164 7.17 0.73 -19.44
C ASP A 164 6.17 -0.43 -19.45
N GLY A 165 5.23 -0.44 -20.38
CA GLY A 165 4.29 -1.54 -20.59
C GLY A 165 4.99 -2.87 -20.90
N ILE A 166 5.96 -2.86 -21.81
CA ILE A 166 6.76 -4.05 -22.16
C ILE A 166 7.54 -4.55 -20.94
N LEU A 167 8.17 -3.66 -20.17
CA LEU A 167 8.94 -4.03 -18.98
C LEU A 167 8.03 -4.58 -17.86
N LYS A 168 6.87 -3.99 -17.67
CA LYS A 168 5.88 -4.46 -16.70
C LYS A 168 5.45 -5.91 -16.99
N GLU A 169 5.23 -6.25 -18.24
CA GLU A 169 4.78 -7.59 -18.63
C GLU A 169 5.93 -8.60 -18.74
N SER A 170 7.09 -8.19 -19.28
CA SER A 170 8.24 -9.08 -19.49
C SER A 170 9.17 -9.20 -18.29
N VAL A 171 9.10 -8.26 -17.33
CA VAL A 171 10.07 -8.12 -16.22
C VAL A 171 11.52 -8.07 -16.74
N GLY A 172 11.72 -7.53 -17.94
CA GLY A 172 13.04 -7.47 -18.59
C GLY A 172 13.57 -8.81 -19.12
N TYR A 173 12.74 -9.84 -19.20
CA TYR A 173 13.15 -11.16 -19.69
C TYR A 173 13.60 -11.12 -21.15
N PRO A 174 14.89 -11.41 -21.47
CA PRO A 174 15.45 -11.17 -22.80
C PRO A 174 14.70 -11.84 -23.94
N LEU A 175 14.30 -13.10 -23.79
CA LEU A 175 13.53 -13.81 -24.83
C LEU A 175 12.14 -13.17 -25.01
N GLY A 176 11.47 -12.80 -23.93
CA GLY A 176 10.17 -12.13 -23.98
C GLY A 176 10.24 -10.80 -24.73
N VAL A 177 11.25 -9.98 -24.42
CA VAL A 177 11.51 -8.71 -25.11
C VAL A 177 11.88 -8.93 -26.57
N ALA A 178 12.70 -9.95 -26.90
CA ALA A 178 13.07 -10.27 -28.28
C ALA A 178 11.87 -10.75 -29.11
N ILE A 179 10.98 -11.57 -28.54
CA ILE A 179 9.73 -11.98 -29.18
C ILE A 179 8.83 -10.75 -29.40
N THR A 180 8.74 -9.86 -28.40
CA THR A 180 8.00 -8.60 -28.51
C THR A 180 8.53 -7.77 -29.68
N ALA A 181 9.83 -7.51 -29.71
CA ALA A 181 10.47 -6.74 -30.80
C ALA A 181 10.18 -7.33 -32.19
N ARG A 182 10.21 -8.65 -32.29
CA ARG A 182 9.90 -9.36 -33.53
C ARG A 182 8.42 -9.29 -33.89
N CYS A 183 7.51 -9.28 -32.92
CA CYS A 183 6.07 -9.23 -33.15
C CYS A 183 5.57 -7.80 -33.37
N MET A 184 6.26 -6.79 -32.90
CA MET A 184 5.98 -5.39 -33.20
C MET A 184 6.41 -5.09 -34.65
N SER A 185 5.62 -4.28 -35.32
CA SER A 185 5.94 -3.76 -36.67
C SER A 185 5.89 -2.25 -36.61
N PRO A 186 6.62 -1.53 -37.47
CA PRO A 186 6.54 -0.07 -37.53
C PRO A 186 5.08 0.40 -37.62
N GLY A 187 4.68 1.27 -36.70
CA GLY A 187 3.32 1.83 -36.65
C GLY A 187 2.25 0.96 -35.97
N LYS A 188 2.60 -0.20 -35.40
CA LYS A 188 1.68 -0.99 -34.55
C LYS A 188 1.97 -0.74 -33.05
N PRO A 189 0.98 -0.24 -32.31
CA PRO A 189 1.15 0.04 -30.90
C PRO A 189 1.23 -1.26 -30.07
N TRP A 190 1.73 -1.15 -28.85
CA TRP A 190 1.67 -2.18 -27.83
C TRP A 190 0.23 -2.38 -27.36
N THR A 191 -0.39 -3.53 -27.71
CA THR A 191 -1.81 -3.82 -27.42
C THR A 191 -1.96 -5.09 -26.60
N PRO A 192 -3.09 -5.27 -25.86
CA PRO A 192 -3.36 -6.50 -25.11
C PRO A 192 -3.31 -7.77 -25.96
N GLU A 193 -3.72 -7.72 -27.24
CA GLU A 193 -3.67 -8.84 -28.17
C GLU A 193 -2.23 -9.22 -28.50
N LEU A 194 -1.35 -8.23 -28.64
CA LEU A 194 0.08 -8.46 -28.88
C LEU A 194 0.72 -9.09 -27.64
N VAL A 195 0.41 -8.59 -26.44
CA VAL A 195 0.83 -9.16 -25.17
C VAL A 195 0.44 -10.65 -25.07
N ALA A 196 -0.83 -10.98 -25.32
CA ALA A 196 -1.32 -12.35 -25.29
C ALA A 196 -0.60 -13.26 -26.32
N ARG A 197 -0.24 -12.73 -27.47
CA ARG A 197 0.54 -13.45 -28.48
C ARG A 197 1.97 -13.71 -28.01
N VAL A 198 2.65 -12.72 -27.44
CA VAL A 198 4.00 -12.84 -26.90
C VAL A 198 4.04 -13.91 -25.78
N PHE A 199 3.10 -13.85 -24.84
CA PHE A 199 3.01 -14.85 -23.78
C PHE A 199 2.83 -16.25 -24.33
N ARG A 200 2.00 -16.45 -25.35
CA ARG A 200 1.79 -17.75 -25.98
C ARG A 200 3.09 -18.31 -26.59
N GLU A 201 3.87 -17.49 -27.25
CA GLU A 201 5.15 -17.90 -27.82
C GLU A 201 6.19 -18.21 -26.73
N VAL A 202 6.25 -17.42 -25.67
CA VAL A 202 7.12 -17.67 -24.52
C VAL A 202 6.72 -18.98 -23.82
N PHE A 203 5.44 -19.24 -23.64
CA PHE A 203 4.95 -20.47 -23.01
C PHE A 203 5.23 -21.71 -23.83
N LEU A 204 5.09 -21.64 -25.16
CA LEU A 204 5.50 -22.72 -26.06
C LEU A 204 7.00 -23.02 -25.95
N TYR A 205 7.80 -21.97 -25.76
CA TYR A 205 9.23 -22.15 -25.53
C TYR A 205 9.50 -22.84 -24.20
N PHE A 206 8.86 -22.43 -23.10
CA PHE A 206 9.01 -23.07 -21.80
C PHE A 206 8.53 -24.53 -21.82
N GLU A 207 7.41 -24.80 -22.50
CA GLU A 207 6.90 -26.17 -22.65
C GLU A 207 7.95 -27.08 -23.31
N THR A 208 8.53 -26.64 -24.42
CA THR A 208 9.44 -27.45 -25.23
C THR A 208 10.88 -27.49 -24.68
N ALA A 209 11.39 -26.34 -24.21
CA ALA A 209 12.78 -26.20 -23.79
C ALA A 209 13.06 -26.71 -22.39
N ILE A 210 12.05 -26.75 -21.52
CA ILE A 210 12.21 -27.13 -20.09
C ILE A 210 11.19 -28.18 -19.69
N TYR A 211 9.90 -27.83 -19.68
CA TYR A 211 8.86 -28.60 -19.01
C TYR A 211 8.75 -30.03 -19.53
N ARG A 212 8.77 -30.22 -20.85
CA ARG A 212 8.72 -31.57 -21.45
C ARG A 212 9.98 -32.40 -21.22
N ARG A 213 11.08 -31.81 -20.75
CA ARG A 213 12.31 -32.53 -20.41
C ARG A 213 12.28 -33.12 -19.00
N PHE A 214 11.38 -32.67 -18.16
CA PHE A 214 11.16 -33.27 -16.86
C PHE A 214 10.34 -34.57 -16.97
N ASP A 215 10.58 -35.50 -16.06
CA ASP A 215 9.74 -36.69 -15.91
C ASP A 215 8.34 -36.32 -15.37
N LEU A 216 7.37 -37.21 -15.53
CA LEU A 216 6.00 -36.95 -15.11
C LEU A 216 5.84 -36.62 -13.62
N PRO A 217 6.55 -37.28 -12.67
CA PRO A 217 6.50 -36.91 -11.27
C PRO A 217 6.97 -35.49 -10.98
N VAL A 218 8.03 -35.01 -11.63
CA VAL A 218 8.52 -33.64 -11.48
C VAL A 218 7.54 -32.63 -12.10
N ARG A 219 7.01 -32.92 -13.31
CA ARG A 219 5.98 -32.06 -13.93
C ARG A 219 4.78 -31.87 -13.01
N ARG A 220 4.27 -32.99 -12.48
CA ARG A 220 3.15 -32.95 -11.55
C ARG A 220 3.46 -32.13 -10.31
N PHE A 221 4.63 -32.33 -9.71
CA PHE A 221 5.08 -31.58 -8.53
C PHE A 221 5.14 -30.06 -8.80
N LEU A 222 5.67 -29.66 -9.96
CA LEU A 222 5.73 -28.25 -10.37
C LEU A 222 4.33 -27.64 -10.56
N LEU A 223 3.40 -28.37 -11.20
CA LEU A 223 2.02 -27.88 -11.40
C LEU A 223 1.27 -27.75 -10.08
N GLU A 224 1.48 -28.66 -9.15
CA GLU A 224 0.78 -28.64 -7.84
C GLU A 224 1.24 -27.47 -6.95
N LEU A 225 2.47 -26.98 -7.13
CA LEU A 225 2.98 -25.81 -6.41
C LEU A 225 2.80 -24.47 -7.15
N ALA A 226 2.48 -24.51 -8.44
CA ALA A 226 2.31 -23.31 -9.26
C ALA A 226 1.28 -22.28 -8.75
N PRO A 227 0.16 -22.65 -8.08
CA PRO A 227 -0.80 -21.70 -7.52
C PRO A 227 -0.20 -20.74 -6.50
N PHE A 228 0.79 -21.18 -5.73
CA PHE A 228 1.34 -20.47 -4.60
C PHE A 228 2.50 -19.53 -5.01
N GLU A 229 2.53 -18.35 -4.43
CA GLU A 229 3.57 -17.36 -4.75
C GLU A 229 4.90 -17.74 -4.12
N SER A 230 4.83 -18.17 -2.86
CA SER A 230 5.93 -18.72 -2.10
C SER A 230 5.45 -19.96 -1.33
N PHE A 231 6.35 -20.87 -1.02
CA PHE A 231 6.06 -22.05 -0.23
C PHE A 231 7.32 -22.55 0.47
N ASP A 232 7.16 -23.10 1.66
CA ASP A 232 8.21 -23.82 2.35
C ASP A 232 8.17 -25.34 2.04
N LEU A 233 9.10 -26.09 2.60
CA LEU A 233 9.16 -27.53 2.41
C LEU A 233 7.92 -28.27 2.97
N GLU A 234 7.36 -27.77 4.08
CA GLU A 234 6.18 -28.36 4.71
C GLU A 234 4.96 -28.20 3.82
N MET A 235 4.77 -26.99 3.30
CA MET A 235 3.70 -26.70 2.34
C MET A 235 3.85 -27.53 1.06
N ALA A 236 5.06 -27.63 0.53
CA ALA A 236 5.33 -28.42 -0.67
C ALA A 236 4.96 -29.90 -0.47
N ARG A 237 5.27 -30.49 0.71
CA ARG A 237 4.85 -31.87 1.07
C ARG A 237 3.35 -32.00 1.19
N MET A 238 2.71 -31.04 1.88
CA MET A 238 1.28 -31.12 2.16
C MET A 238 0.44 -30.97 0.89
N VAL A 239 0.80 -30.00 0.03
CA VAL A 239 0.05 -29.72 -1.20
C VAL A 239 0.26 -30.81 -2.23
N SER A 240 1.51 -31.23 -2.50
CA SER A 240 1.81 -32.24 -3.51
C SER A 240 1.54 -33.68 -3.04
N GLY A 241 1.54 -33.90 -1.72
CA GLY A 241 1.49 -35.24 -1.16
C GLY A 241 2.74 -36.08 -1.48
N ASP A 242 3.84 -35.43 -1.90
CA ASP A 242 5.08 -36.15 -2.25
C ASP A 242 6.02 -36.23 -1.04
N PRO A 243 6.28 -37.42 -0.50
CA PRO A 243 7.20 -37.61 0.63
C PRO A 243 8.64 -37.21 0.29
N ARG A 244 9.02 -37.21 -0.99
CA ARG A 244 10.35 -36.84 -1.49
C ARG A 244 10.42 -35.39 -1.97
N ALA A 245 9.50 -34.51 -1.53
CA ALA A 245 9.47 -33.10 -1.95
C ALA A 245 10.81 -32.38 -1.70
N GLY A 246 11.49 -32.66 -0.56
CA GLY A 246 12.80 -32.09 -0.26
C GLY A 246 13.86 -32.45 -1.29
N GLU A 247 13.99 -33.76 -1.63
CA GLU A 247 14.94 -34.25 -2.63
C GLU A 247 14.67 -33.60 -4.01
N ARG A 248 13.38 -33.43 -4.38
CA ARG A 248 13.00 -32.77 -5.63
C ARG A 248 13.33 -31.31 -5.66
N LEU A 249 13.07 -30.59 -4.58
CA LEU A 249 13.40 -29.18 -4.48
C LEU A 249 14.90 -28.96 -4.53
N ASP A 250 15.70 -29.76 -3.80
CA ASP A 250 17.15 -29.71 -3.85
C ASP A 250 17.70 -30.01 -5.26
N TRP A 251 17.10 -30.98 -5.94
CA TRP A 251 17.48 -31.30 -7.32
C TRP A 251 17.11 -30.12 -8.27
N LEU A 252 15.90 -29.58 -8.14
CA LEU A 252 15.45 -28.45 -8.97
C LEU A 252 16.34 -27.22 -8.79
N LEU A 253 16.72 -26.87 -7.57
CA LEU A 253 17.62 -25.73 -7.30
C LEU A 253 18.99 -25.88 -7.98
N ARG A 254 19.49 -27.12 -8.11
CA ARG A 254 20.74 -27.39 -8.83
C ARG A 254 20.55 -27.38 -10.34
N TYR A 255 19.41 -27.87 -10.81
CA TYR A 255 19.14 -28.05 -12.24
C TYR A 255 18.74 -26.75 -12.93
N THR A 256 18.01 -25.85 -12.23
CA THR A 256 17.49 -24.63 -12.83
C THR A 256 17.38 -23.48 -11.82
N THR A 257 17.66 -22.27 -12.29
CA THR A 257 17.41 -21.03 -11.52
C THR A 257 15.98 -20.48 -11.71
N MET A 258 15.07 -21.26 -12.30
CA MET A 258 13.63 -20.96 -12.34
C MET A 258 12.94 -21.11 -10.99
N LEU A 259 13.56 -21.86 -10.05
CA LEU A 259 13.21 -21.98 -8.65
C LEU A 259 14.33 -21.32 -7.85
N ARG A 260 13.97 -20.45 -6.90
CA ARG A 260 14.90 -19.79 -5.98
C ARG A 260 14.51 -20.10 -4.55
N TYR A 261 15.47 -20.07 -3.66
CA TYR A 261 15.30 -20.22 -2.22
C TYR A 261 15.82 -18.95 -1.56
N ASP A 262 15.02 -18.35 -0.70
CA ASP A 262 15.33 -17.07 -0.06
C ASP A 262 15.79 -17.21 1.40
N ASP A 263 16.19 -16.09 2.00
CA ASP A 263 16.64 -16.00 3.38
C ASP A 263 15.49 -16.27 4.39
N CYS A 264 14.24 -16.19 3.96
CA CYS A 264 13.05 -16.53 4.73
C CYS A 264 12.72 -18.04 4.73
N GLN A 265 13.61 -18.87 4.17
CA GLN A 265 13.41 -20.32 4.02
C GLN A 265 12.22 -20.70 3.13
N CYS A 266 11.88 -19.82 2.17
CA CYS A 266 10.82 -20.04 1.20
C CYS A 266 11.37 -20.25 -0.20
N PHE A 267 10.65 -21.07 -0.95
CA PHE A 267 10.89 -21.32 -2.37
C PHE A 267 9.98 -20.42 -3.21
N HIS A 268 10.53 -19.87 -4.28
CA HIS A 268 9.82 -19.03 -5.23
C HIS A 268 10.11 -19.47 -6.65
N PHE A 269 9.07 -19.66 -7.44
CA PHE A 269 9.26 -19.76 -8.87
C PHE A 269 9.55 -18.38 -9.48
N TRP A 270 10.43 -18.32 -10.45
CA TRP A 270 10.53 -17.11 -11.28
C TRP A 270 9.15 -16.78 -11.89
N SER A 271 8.73 -15.51 -11.83
CA SER A 271 7.36 -15.09 -12.13
C SER A 271 6.85 -15.54 -13.51
N GLY A 272 7.66 -15.40 -14.55
CA GLY A 272 7.32 -15.86 -15.91
C GLY A 272 7.13 -17.37 -16.01
N PHE A 273 7.95 -18.15 -15.31
CA PHE A 273 7.82 -19.61 -15.29
C PHE A 273 6.61 -20.05 -14.45
N ARG A 274 6.35 -19.39 -13.35
CA ARG A 274 5.14 -19.62 -12.54
C ARG A 274 3.86 -19.35 -13.37
N ALA A 275 3.83 -18.26 -14.14
CA ALA A 275 2.72 -17.95 -15.02
C ALA A 275 2.48 -19.05 -16.08
N PHE A 276 3.58 -19.59 -16.66
CA PHE A 276 3.52 -20.75 -17.56
C PHE A 276 2.97 -21.99 -16.85
N LEU A 277 3.48 -22.33 -15.65
CA LEU A 277 3.02 -23.50 -14.90
C LEU A 277 1.53 -23.39 -14.53
N ARG A 278 1.04 -22.20 -14.18
CA ARG A 278 -0.38 -21.97 -13.92
C ARG A 278 -1.22 -22.17 -15.18
N TRP A 279 -0.77 -21.62 -16.30
CA TRP A 279 -1.43 -21.81 -17.60
C TRP A 279 -1.48 -23.30 -17.99
N GLU A 280 -0.42 -24.05 -17.77
CA GLU A 280 -0.36 -25.49 -18.03
C GLU A 280 -1.23 -26.30 -17.05
N MET A 281 -1.26 -25.90 -15.77
CA MET A 281 -2.16 -26.48 -14.77
C MET A 281 -3.64 -26.31 -15.18
N ASP A 282 -4.01 -25.13 -15.69
CA ASP A 282 -5.39 -24.88 -16.16
C ASP A 282 -5.78 -25.75 -17.36
N ARG A 283 -4.80 -26.19 -18.15
CA ARG A 283 -5.00 -27.10 -19.30
C ARG A 283 -5.05 -28.56 -18.90
N GLU A 284 -4.20 -28.98 -17.92
CA GLU A 284 -4.05 -30.39 -17.56
C GLU A 284 -4.97 -30.84 -16.42
N TYR A 285 -5.39 -29.91 -15.55
CA TYR A 285 -6.13 -30.25 -14.33
C TYR A 285 -7.61 -29.90 -14.44
N THR A 286 -8.46 -30.83 -13.97
CA THR A 286 -9.88 -30.55 -13.80
C THR A 286 -10.13 -29.52 -12.70
N GLU A 287 -11.28 -28.92 -12.72
CA GLU A 287 -11.67 -27.94 -11.70
C GLU A 287 -11.62 -28.52 -10.29
N GLU A 288 -12.10 -29.76 -10.11
CA GLU A 288 -12.07 -30.47 -8.82
C GLU A 288 -10.65 -30.66 -8.31
N LYS A 289 -9.71 -31.01 -9.21
CA LYS A 289 -8.29 -31.16 -8.83
C LYS A 289 -7.65 -29.85 -8.42
N ARG A 290 -7.95 -28.76 -9.13
CA ARG A 290 -7.49 -27.42 -8.76
C ARG A 290 -8.07 -26.97 -7.42
N LYS A 291 -9.37 -27.18 -7.18
CA LYS A 291 -10.01 -26.92 -5.88
C LYS A 291 -9.32 -27.68 -4.75
N ALA A 292 -9.04 -28.95 -4.95
CA ALA A 292 -8.34 -29.75 -3.95
C ALA A 292 -6.93 -29.24 -3.61
N LEU A 293 -6.19 -28.68 -4.58
CA LEU A 293 -4.88 -28.07 -4.34
C LEU A 293 -5.02 -26.79 -3.49
N PHE A 294 -5.93 -25.92 -3.86
CA PHE A 294 -6.21 -24.69 -3.08
C PHE A 294 -6.70 -24.99 -1.67
N SER A 295 -7.57 -26.02 -1.50
CA SER A 295 -8.02 -26.43 -0.17
C SER A 295 -6.89 -26.96 0.71
N ARG A 296 -5.90 -27.69 0.14
CA ARG A 296 -4.70 -28.13 0.88
C ARG A 296 -3.81 -26.93 1.26
N GLY A 297 -3.63 -25.96 0.35
CA GLY A 297 -2.91 -24.72 0.65
C GLY A 297 -3.61 -23.91 1.73
N GLY A 298 -4.94 -23.77 1.65
CA GLY A 298 -5.76 -23.11 2.66
C GLY A 298 -5.61 -23.76 4.04
N LEU A 299 -5.64 -25.10 4.08
CA LEU A 299 -5.45 -25.86 5.33
C LEU A 299 -4.04 -25.67 5.91
N TYR A 300 -3.00 -25.63 5.06
CA TYR A 300 -1.63 -25.31 5.50
C TYR A 300 -1.58 -23.96 6.21
N TYR A 301 -2.12 -22.89 5.59
CA TYR A 301 -2.13 -21.57 6.18
C TYR A 301 -3.01 -21.47 7.43
N GLU A 302 -4.15 -22.19 7.46
CA GLU A 302 -5.01 -22.27 8.64
C GLU A 302 -4.30 -22.90 9.84
N LEU A 303 -3.49 -23.96 9.62
CA LEU A 303 -2.65 -24.60 10.65
C LEU A 303 -1.51 -23.70 11.16
N LYS A 304 -1.06 -22.75 10.33
CA LYS A 304 -0.07 -21.71 10.72
C LYS A 304 -0.73 -20.47 11.31
N GLU A 305 -2.05 -20.45 11.48
CA GLU A 305 -2.85 -19.31 11.93
C GLU A 305 -2.78 -18.08 10.99
N ASP A 306 -2.36 -18.29 9.75
CA ASP A 306 -2.34 -17.29 8.70
C ASP A 306 -3.68 -17.28 7.93
N TYR A 307 -4.68 -16.70 8.57
CA TYR A 307 -6.05 -16.70 8.05
C TYR A 307 -6.23 -15.86 6.78
N ALA A 308 -5.35 -14.89 6.53
CA ALA A 308 -5.39 -14.07 5.32
C ALA A 308 -5.08 -14.89 4.08
N HIS A 309 -3.96 -15.63 4.09
CA HIS A 309 -3.58 -16.52 2.98
C HIS A 309 -4.50 -17.74 2.90
N ALA A 310 -5.01 -18.24 4.04
CA ALA A 310 -6.00 -19.31 4.04
C ALA A 310 -7.28 -18.91 3.30
N LEU A 311 -7.85 -17.72 3.58
CA LEU A 311 -9.01 -17.16 2.89
C LEU A 311 -8.75 -16.99 1.38
N GLU A 312 -7.58 -16.50 0.99
CA GLU A 312 -7.20 -16.36 -0.42
C GLU A 312 -7.19 -17.70 -1.15
N CYS A 313 -6.62 -18.72 -0.52
CA CYS A 313 -6.60 -20.09 -1.07
C CYS A 313 -8.00 -20.66 -1.20
N TYR A 314 -8.80 -20.64 -0.14
CA TYR A 314 -10.17 -21.20 -0.18
C TYR A 314 -11.06 -20.46 -1.17
N THR A 315 -10.94 -19.13 -1.27
CA THR A 315 -11.66 -18.34 -2.27
C THR A 315 -11.26 -18.71 -3.69
N SER A 316 -9.95 -18.81 -3.96
CA SER A 316 -9.43 -19.23 -5.26
C SER A 316 -9.83 -20.67 -5.62
N GLY A 317 -10.01 -21.53 -4.61
CA GLY A 317 -10.49 -22.89 -4.78
C GLY A 317 -12.01 -22.99 -4.88
N GLY A 318 -12.77 -21.92 -4.60
CA GLY A 318 -14.24 -21.95 -4.56
C GLY A 318 -14.80 -22.78 -3.40
N ASP A 319 -14.06 -22.92 -2.30
CA ASP A 319 -14.50 -23.60 -1.08
C ASP A 319 -15.29 -22.62 -0.21
N HIS A 320 -16.53 -22.34 -0.64
CA HIS A 320 -17.40 -21.36 0.02
C HIS A 320 -17.70 -21.72 1.47
N ALA A 321 -17.76 -23.00 1.82
CA ALA A 321 -18.02 -23.44 3.19
C ALA A 321 -16.86 -23.03 4.13
N LYS A 322 -15.60 -23.23 3.70
CA LYS A 322 -14.43 -22.81 4.45
C LYS A 322 -14.27 -21.28 4.51
N VAL A 323 -14.55 -20.58 3.41
CA VAL A 323 -14.61 -19.11 3.41
C VAL A 323 -15.63 -18.61 4.42
N SER A 324 -16.83 -19.18 4.43
CA SER A 324 -17.90 -18.83 5.38
C SER A 324 -17.46 -19.07 6.84
N GLU A 325 -16.88 -20.22 7.13
CA GLU A 325 -16.36 -20.58 8.46
C GLU A 325 -15.31 -19.55 8.96
N LEU A 326 -14.33 -19.21 8.11
CA LEU A 326 -13.28 -18.26 8.48
C LEU A 326 -13.79 -16.82 8.62
N LEU A 327 -14.74 -16.39 7.79
CA LEU A 327 -15.37 -15.07 7.92
C LEU A 327 -16.16 -14.95 9.22
N ILE A 328 -16.92 -16.01 9.60
CA ILE A 328 -17.65 -16.03 10.88
C ILE A 328 -16.66 -15.96 12.04
N ARG A 329 -15.60 -16.77 12.01
CA ARG A 329 -14.54 -16.78 13.03
C ARG A 329 -13.84 -15.43 13.12
N ASN A 330 -13.49 -14.83 11.98
CA ASN A 330 -12.87 -13.50 11.94
C ASN A 330 -13.77 -12.43 12.56
N ALA A 331 -15.07 -12.48 12.28
CA ALA A 331 -16.04 -11.55 12.87
C ALA A 331 -16.18 -11.70 14.41
N GLU A 332 -15.96 -12.90 14.93
CA GLU A 332 -15.97 -13.17 16.39
C GLU A 332 -14.68 -12.68 17.06
N LEU A 333 -13.52 -12.84 16.40
CA LEU A 333 -12.23 -12.42 16.92
C LEU A 333 -12.01 -10.90 16.81
N HIS A 334 -12.56 -10.27 15.76
CA HIS A 334 -12.39 -8.86 15.43
C HIS A 334 -13.72 -8.12 15.32
N PRO A 335 -14.38 -7.82 16.42
CA PRO A 335 -15.74 -7.27 16.43
C PRO A 335 -15.87 -5.84 15.88
N GLY A 336 -14.75 -5.17 15.57
CA GLY A 336 -14.75 -3.82 15.00
C GLY A 336 -15.33 -3.78 13.58
N MET A 337 -16.03 -2.69 13.24
CA MET A 337 -16.61 -2.53 11.89
C MET A 337 -15.57 -2.59 10.77
N GLY A 338 -14.31 -2.23 11.06
CA GLY A 338 -13.23 -2.22 10.09
C GLY A 338 -12.93 -3.57 9.43
N HIS A 339 -13.08 -4.67 10.17
CA HIS A 339 -12.79 -6.00 9.61
C HIS A 339 -13.75 -6.38 8.45
N TYR A 340 -14.98 -5.88 8.45
CA TYR A 340 -15.91 -6.14 7.33
C TYR A 340 -15.39 -5.49 6.03
N ALA A 341 -14.87 -4.27 6.10
CA ALA A 341 -14.29 -3.61 4.94
C ALA A 341 -13.01 -4.34 4.44
N GLU A 342 -12.18 -4.84 5.34
CA GLU A 342 -10.98 -5.62 5.00
C GLU A 342 -11.34 -6.96 4.33
N MET A 343 -12.46 -7.56 4.73
CA MET A 343 -12.95 -8.84 4.23
C MET A 343 -13.94 -8.72 3.06
N GLU A 344 -14.14 -7.50 2.50
CA GLU A 344 -15.15 -7.23 1.47
C GLU A 344 -15.09 -8.21 0.30
N LYS A 345 -13.89 -8.44 -0.28
CA LYS A 345 -13.72 -9.32 -1.43
C LYS A 345 -14.20 -10.75 -1.16
N TYR A 346 -14.02 -11.23 0.07
CA TYR A 346 -14.42 -12.57 0.46
C TYR A 346 -15.93 -12.68 0.71
N TYR A 347 -16.53 -11.69 1.37
CA TYR A 347 -17.99 -11.61 1.51
C TYR A 347 -18.69 -11.58 0.15
N ARG A 348 -18.18 -10.77 -0.79
CA ARG A 348 -18.73 -10.66 -2.14
C ARG A 348 -18.49 -11.87 -3.03
N SER A 349 -17.54 -12.74 -2.69
CA SER A 349 -17.28 -13.99 -3.41
C SER A 349 -18.25 -15.11 -3.02
N LEU A 350 -18.99 -14.98 -1.90
CA LEU A 350 -19.91 -15.99 -1.45
C LEU A 350 -21.20 -15.98 -2.26
N PRO A 351 -21.74 -17.16 -2.63
CA PRO A 351 -23.09 -17.27 -3.18
C PRO A 351 -24.14 -16.75 -2.18
N GLU A 352 -25.22 -16.16 -2.69
CA GLU A 352 -26.32 -15.64 -1.86
C GLU A 352 -26.91 -16.71 -0.92
N ALA A 353 -27.00 -17.97 -1.38
CA ALA A 353 -27.47 -19.06 -0.59
C ALA A 353 -26.64 -19.33 0.68
N GLU A 354 -25.31 -19.21 0.58
CA GLU A 354 -24.40 -19.35 1.73
C GLU A 354 -24.62 -18.22 2.74
N ILE A 355 -24.81 -16.99 2.25
CA ILE A 355 -25.04 -15.84 3.11
C ILE A 355 -26.39 -15.98 3.84
N LEU A 356 -27.44 -16.37 3.13
CA LEU A 356 -28.79 -16.57 3.69
C LEU A 356 -28.87 -17.75 4.72
N ALA A 357 -27.93 -18.68 4.65
CA ALA A 357 -27.85 -19.78 5.61
C ALA A 357 -27.29 -19.37 6.99
N SER A 358 -26.62 -18.23 7.08
CA SER A 358 -25.90 -17.80 8.30
C SER A 358 -26.32 -16.42 8.79
N PRO A 359 -26.87 -16.30 10.02
CA PRO A 359 -27.14 -15.01 10.66
C PRO A 359 -25.88 -14.11 10.75
N SER A 360 -24.71 -14.71 10.93
CA SER A 360 -23.43 -13.99 10.99
C SER A 360 -23.06 -13.34 9.65
N LEU A 361 -23.24 -14.09 8.56
CA LEU A 361 -22.92 -13.60 7.22
C LEU A 361 -23.93 -12.53 6.76
N MET A 362 -25.24 -12.71 7.07
CA MET A 362 -26.26 -11.67 6.81
C MET A 362 -25.95 -10.38 7.58
N GLN A 363 -25.55 -10.47 8.86
CA GLN A 363 -25.08 -9.32 9.63
C GLN A 363 -23.87 -8.66 8.96
N GLY A 364 -22.88 -9.46 8.57
CA GLY A 364 -21.66 -8.97 7.91
C GLY A 364 -21.96 -8.25 6.60
N MET A 365 -22.81 -8.83 5.74
CA MET A 365 -23.23 -8.20 4.48
C MET A 365 -24.01 -6.90 4.70
N SER A 366 -24.93 -6.85 5.68
CA SER A 366 -25.62 -5.60 6.02
C SER A 366 -24.66 -4.51 6.45
N MET A 367 -23.70 -4.83 7.31
CA MET A 367 -22.66 -3.87 7.74
C MET A 367 -21.75 -3.46 6.60
N LEU A 368 -21.28 -4.41 5.78
CA LEU A 368 -20.41 -4.14 4.63
C LEU A 368 -21.07 -3.16 3.64
N CYS A 369 -22.32 -3.42 3.26
CA CYS A 369 -23.09 -2.53 2.40
C CYS A 369 -23.22 -1.12 3.00
N ALA A 370 -23.46 -1.01 4.31
CA ALA A 370 -23.52 0.28 5.00
C ALA A 370 -22.18 1.03 4.97
N LEU A 371 -21.06 0.33 5.13
CA LEU A 371 -19.71 0.90 5.06
C LEU A 371 -19.29 1.33 3.66
N SER A 372 -19.86 0.69 2.63
CA SER A 372 -19.69 1.04 1.22
C SER A 372 -20.71 2.08 0.72
N ALA A 373 -21.48 2.69 1.62
CA ALA A 373 -22.58 3.63 1.33
C ALA A 373 -23.73 3.04 0.47
N ASP A 374 -23.85 1.72 0.38
CA ASP A 374 -24.98 1.00 -0.20
C ASP A 374 -26.03 0.73 0.89
N TYR A 375 -26.82 1.76 1.19
CA TYR A 375 -27.80 1.68 2.28
C TYR A 375 -29.00 0.79 1.92
N ASP A 376 -29.37 0.69 0.66
CA ASP A 376 -30.45 -0.19 0.19
C ASP A 376 -30.04 -1.67 0.32
N GLY A 377 -28.82 -2.00 -0.09
CA GLY A 377 -28.25 -3.33 0.13
C GLY A 377 -28.13 -3.67 1.62
N SER A 378 -27.73 -2.69 2.45
CA SER A 378 -27.67 -2.87 3.91
C SER A 378 -29.05 -3.22 4.50
N GLU A 379 -30.10 -2.49 4.14
CA GLU A 379 -31.46 -2.76 4.62
C GLU A 379 -32.04 -4.05 4.03
N HIS A 380 -31.66 -4.44 2.82
CA HIS A 380 -32.02 -5.74 2.24
C HIS A 380 -31.52 -6.89 3.12
N TRP A 381 -30.23 -6.92 3.45
CA TRP A 381 -29.64 -7.97 4.28
C TRP A 381 -30.15 -7.93 5.73
N TYR A 382 -30.36 -6.74 6.28
CA TYR A 382 -31.04 -6.59 7.57
C TYR A 382 -32.44 -7.22 7.53
N GLY A 383 -33.23 -6.98 6.45
CA GLY A 383 -34.54 -7.57 6.24
C GLY A 383 -34.47 -9.09 6.12
N CYS A 384 -33.44 -9.65 5.49
CA CYS A 384 -33.22 -11.10 5.42
C CYS A 384 -32.98 -11.69 6.82
N LEU A 385 -32.12 -11.07 7.61
CA LEU A 385 -31.86 -11.49 8.99
C LEU A 385 -33.13 -11.38 9.87
N LYS A 386 -33.92 -10.33 9.70
CA LYS A 386 -35.19 -10.16 10.42
C LYS A 386 -36.17 -11.29 10.09
N ARG A 387 -36.36 -11.64 8.81
CA ARG A 387 -37.17 -12.78 8.38
C ARG A 387 -36.64 -14.11 8.92
N PHE A 388 -35.34 -14.27 9.02
CA PHE A 388 -34.74 -15.46 9.64
C PHE A 388 -35.14 -15.56 11.12
N VAL A 389 -35.06 -14.47 11.88
CA VAL A 389 -35.48 -14.40 13.30
C VAL A 389 -36.96 -14.74 13.47
N GLU A 390 -37.84 -14.24 12.59
CA GLU A 390 -39.29 -14.48 12.63
C GLU A 390 -39.64 -15.95 12.39
N ARG A 391 -38.82 -16.71 11.70
CA ARG A 391 -38.99 -18.16 11.45
C ARG A 391 -38.51 -19.03 12.59
N CYS A 392 -37.61 -18.53 13.44
CA CYS A 392 -36.99 -19.28 14.53
C CYS A 392 -37.90 -19.29 15.80
N GLY A 393 -37.94 -20.39 16.50
CA GLY A 393 -38.58 -20.50 17.82
C GLY A 393 -37.92 -19.65 18.89
N LYS A 394 -38.65 -19.27 19.94
CA LYS A 394 -38.11 -18.43 21.02
C LYS A 394 -36.95 -19.09 21.79
N GLU A 395 -36.95 -20.40 21.93
CA GLU A 395 -35.95 -21.16 22.68
C GLU A 395 -34.82 -21.73 21.81
N ASP A 396 -34.90 -21.55 20.48
CA ASP A 396 -33.89 -22.03 19.56
C ASP A 396 -32.56 -21.27 19.73
N ALA A 397 -31.47 -22.01 19.81
CA ALA A 397 -30.13 -21.42 19.96
C ALA A 397 -29.76 -20.53 18.76
N ALA A 398 -30.07 -20.96 17.53
CA ALA A 398 -29.84 -20.17 16.30
C ALA A 398 -30.73 -18.91 16.30
N GLY A 399 -31.96 -19.02 16.78
CA GLY A 399 -32.88 -17.89 16.93
C GLY A 399 -32.38 -16.87 17.96
N ARG A 400 -31.81 -17.31 19.08
CA ARG A 400 -31.18 -16.40 20.08
C ARG A 400 -30.00 -15.67 19.52
N GLN A 401 -29.13 -16.37 18.78
CA GLN A 401 -27.96 -15.77 18.11
C GLN A 401 -28.40 -14.75 17.06
N ALA A 402 -29.37 -15.12 16.20
CA ALA A 402 -29.90 -14.24 15.17
C ALA A 402 -30.54 -12.97 15.75
N ARG A 403 -31.30 -13.08 16.85
CA ARG A 403 -31.88 -11.92 17.56
C ARG A 403 -30.79 -11.01 18.15
N GLY A 404 -29.74 -11.61 18.70
CA GLY A 404 -28.58 -10.84 19.17
C GLY A 404 -27.91 -10.05 18.04
N ARG A 405 -27.72 -10.68 16.89
CA ARG A 405 -27.10 -10.03 15.71
C ARG A 405 -28.00 -8.94 15.11
N LEU A 406 -29.30 -9.14 15.12
CA LEU A 406 -30.27 -8.11 14.70
C LEU A 406 -30.23 -6.90 15.65
N ALA A 407 -30.23 -7.14 16.96
CA ALA A 407 -30.09 -6.08 17.97
C ALA A 407 -28.73 -5.36 17.83
N TRP A 408 -27.66 -6.09 17.50
CA TRP A 408 -26.36 -5.52 17.21
C TRP A 408 -26.38 -4.57 16.01
N LEU A 409 -27.04 -4.96 14.91
CA LEU A 409 -27.23 -4.09 13.74
C LEU A 409 -28.05 -2.83 14.06
N ASP A 410 -29.11 -2.96 14.89
CA ASP A 410 -29.93 -1.81 15.33
C ASP A 410 -29.07 -0.76 16.07
N ILE A 411 -28.07 -1.23 16.84
CA ILE A 411 -27.15 -0.37 17.57
C ILE A 411 -26.02 0.15 16.67
N SER A 412 -25.49 -0.68 15.79
CA SER A 412 -24.21 -0.41 15.10
C SER A 412 -24.34 0.24 13.72
N LEU A 413 -25.44 0.00 12.96
CA LEU A 413 -25.58 0.54 11.60
C LEU A 413 -25.47 2.07 11.56
N PRO A 414 -24.51 2.63 10.79
CA PRO A 414 -24.26 4.08 10.77
C PRO A 414 -25.47 4.93 10.38
N GLN A 415 -26.23 4.51 9.36
CA GLN A 415 -27.38 5.24 8.83
C GLN A 415 -28.56 5.34 9.81
N ARG A 416 -28.60 4.49 10.84
CA ARG A 416 -29.70 4.52 11.83
C ARG A 416 -29.56 5.60 12.89
N GLY A 417 -28.42 6.34 12.89
CA GLY A 417 -28.19 7.44 13.83
C GLY A 417 -28.23 7.01 15.30
N VAL A 418 -28.35 7.99 16.22
CA VAL A 418 -28.32 7.75 17.67
C VAL A 418 -29.64 8.06 18.36
N LYS A 419 -30.61 8.68 17.70
CA LYS A 419 -31.86 9.14 18.33
C LYS A 419 -32.66 7.99 18.96
N ARG A 420 -32.66 6.81 18.33
CA ARG A 420 -33.37 5.63 18.82
C ARG A 420 -32.60 4.83 19.87
N LEU A 421 -31.32 5.09 20.07
CA LEU A 421 -30.49 4.32 21.01
C LEU A 421 -30.93 4.49 22.45
N THR A 422 -31.55 5.64 22.82
CA THR A 422 -32.13 5.86 24.13
C THR A 422 -33.23 4.88 24.50
N ASP A 423 -33.92 4.31 23.50
CA ASP A 423 -34.98 3.30 23.70
C ASP A 423 -34.41 1.89 23.42
N THR A 424 -33.56 1.76 22.40
CA THR A 424 -32.98 0.47 21.97
C THR A 424 -32.08 -0.13 23.04
N ILE A 425 -31.12 0.67 23.62
CA ILE A 425 -30.15 0.17 24.58
C ILE A 425 -30.84 -0.40 25.87
N PRO A 426 -31.80 0.30 26.51
CA PRO A 426 -32.52 -0.26 27.64
C PRO A 426 -33.37 -1.48 27.28
N ALA A 427 -33.91 -1.55 26.06
CA ALA A 427 -34.66 -2.71 25.58
C ALA A 427 -33.73 -3.93 25.43
N VAL A 428 -32.57 -3.74 24.78
CA VAL A 428 -31.55 -4.80 24.63
C VAL A 428 -30.99 -5.23 25.99
N PHE A 429 -30.74 -4.28 26.90
CA PHE A 429 -30.33 -4.57 28.26
C PHE A 429 -31.29 -5.53 28.99
N ARG A 430 -32.59 -5.30 28.85
CA ARG A 430 -33.61 -6.22 29.39
C ARG A 430 -33.57 -7.61 28.77
N LEU A 431 -33.40 -7.71 27.45
CA LEU A 431 -33.25 -8.99 26.75
C LEU A 431 -32.00 -9.76 27.20
N LEU A 432 -30.87 -9.05 27.41
CA LEU A 432 -29.67 -9.65 27.97
C LEU A 432 -29.86 -10.17 29.40
N THR A 433 -30.48 -9.35 30.26
CA THR A 433 -30.79 -9.74 31.64
C THR A 433 -31.67 -10.98 31.69
N ASN A 434 -32.63 -11.12 30.78
CA ASN A 434 -33.52 -12.27 30.66
C ASN A 434 -32.86 -13.44 29.91
N LYS A 435 -31.63 -13.35 29.44
CA LYS A 435 -30.92 -14.36 28.64
C LYS A 435 -31.61 -14.70 27.31
N GLU A 436 -32.42 -13.80 26.76
CA GLU A 436 -33.13 -13.98 25.51
C GLU A 436 -32.28 -13.74 24.28
N VAL A 437 -31.17 -13.04 24.42
CA VAL A 437 -30.21 -12.74 23.37
C VAL A 437 -28.76 -12.96 23.84
N ALA A 438 -27.89 -13.30 22.89
CA ALA A 438 -26.44 -13.25 23.02
C ALA A 438 -25.90 -12.21 22.02
N LEU A 439 -25.28 -11.16 22.51
CA LEU A 439 -24.76 -10.09 21.65
C LEU A 439 -23.33 -10.41 21.19
N PRO A 440 -23.01 -10.22 19.91
CA PRO A 440 -21.62 -10.10 19.48
C PRO A 440 -20.96 -8.91 20.17
N SER A 441 -19.62 -8.92 20.24
CA SER A 441 -18.86 -7.78 20.73
C SER A 441 -19.08 -6.56 19.83
N PHE A 442 -18.93 -5.36 20.42
CA PHE A 442 -19.08 -4.08 19.71
C PHE A 442 -17.73 -3.43 19.48
N SER A 443 -17.72 -2.41 18.63
CA SER A 443 -16.67 -1.39 18.59
C SER A 443 -17.32 -0.02 18.39
N VAL A 444 -17.32 0.79 19.42
CA VAL A 444 -18.00 2.10 19.41
C VAL A 444 -17.22 3.11 18.58
N THR A 445 -15.91 3.04 18.62
CA THR A 445 -15.03 4.02 17.97
C THR A 445 -14.64 3.66 16.55
N SER A 446 -14.67 2.37 16.22
CA SER A 446 -14.24 1.88 14.91
C SER A 446 -12.82 2.32 14.54
N ALA A 447 -11.89 2.12 15.45
CA ALA A 447 -10.48 2.52 15.34
C ALA A 447 -10.26 4.03 15.13
N LEU A 448 -11.18 4.89 15.63
CA LEU A 448 -11.08 6.35 15.57
C LEU A 448 -10.74 6.94 16.93
N PRO A 449 -10.07 8.10 16.99
CA PRO A 449 -9.63 8.72 18.22
C PRO A 449 -10.75 9.52 18.91
N SER A 450 -12.00 9.07 18.83
CA SER A 450 -13.17 9.79 19.34
C SER A 450 -14.32 8.84 19.63
N ILE A 451 -15.04 9.07 20.70
CA ILE A 451 -16.32 8.45 21.00
C ILE A 451 -17.46 9.25 20.40
N MET A 452 -17.45 10.58 20.59
CA MET A 452 -18.49 11.46 20.07
C MET A 452 -18.61 11.39 18.55
N ASN A 453 -17.50 11.19 17.86
CA ASN A 453 -17.41 11.05 16.41
C ASN A 453 -16.81 9.70 15.99
N GLY A 454 -17.16 8.64 16.69
CA GLY A 454 -16.73 7.27 16.42
C GLY A 454 -17.55 6.57 15.34
N GLY A 455 -17.94 5.32 15.55
CA GLY A 455 -18.79 4.55 14.64
C GLY A 455 -20.11 5.26 14.33
N LYS A 456 -20.67 5.96 15.31
CA LYS A 456 -21.82 6.89 15.15
C LYS A 456 -21.45 8.29 15.63
N ASP A 457 -22.27 9.28 15.26
CA ASP A 457 -22.16 10.64 15.74
C ASP A 457 -23.10 10.84 16.93
N PHE A 458 -22.51 11.04 18.12
CA PHE A 458 -23.25 11.24 19.37
C PHE A 458 -23.56 12.71 19.69
N SER A 459 -23.38 13.65 18.74
CA SER A 459 -23.73 15.07 18.91
C SER A 459 -25.15 15.27 19.46
N PRO A 460 -26.19 14.53 19.01
CA PRO A 460 -27.54 14.68 19.59
C PRO A 460 -27.60 14.39 21.09
N TRP A 461 -26.77 13.51 21.62
CA TRP A 461 -26.70 13.19 23.04
C TRP A 461 -26.02 14.30 23.85
N SER A 462 -25.12 15.08 23.24
CA SER A 462 -24.44 16.19 23.91
C SER A 462 -25.39 17.26 24.44
N LYS A 463 -26.61 17.38 23.88
CA LYS A 463 -27.63 18.33 24.36
C LYS A 463 -28.13 18.01 25.78
N LYS A 464 -28.00 16.76 26.22
CA LYS A 464 -28.45 16.25 27.51
C LYS A 464 -27.38 15.35 28.16
N ASP A 465 -26.11 15.69 27.99
CA ASP A 465 -24.97 14.84 28.35
C ASP A 465 -24.96 14.43 29.83
N ASP A 466 -25.19 15.37 30.77
CA ASP A 466 -25.24 15.09 32.22
C ASP A 466 -26.40 14.14 32.57
N LEU A 467 -27.59 14.35 32.00
CA LEU A 467 -28.74 13.46 32.23
C LEU A 467 -28.47 12.05 31.68
N LEU A 468 -27.97 11.96 30.44
CA LEU A 468 -27.69 10.68 29.78
C LEU A 468 -26.55 9.94 30.47
N TYR A 469 -25.53 10.63 30.96
CA TYR A 469 -24.47 10.04 31.77
C TYR A 469 -25.03 9.28 32.97
N HIS A 470 -25.94 9.91 33.73
CA HIS A 470 -26.51 9.29 34.93
C HIS A 470 -27.50 8.16 34.61
N THR A 471 -28.25 8.24 33.52
CA THR A 471 -29.33 7.28 33.21
C THR A 471 -28.85 6.14 32.33
N MET A 472 -27.90 6.35 31.41
CA MET A 472 -27.52 5.39 30.40
C MET A 472 -26.20 4.67 30.70
N ARG A 473 -25.40 5.14 31.66
CA ARG A 473 -24.10 4.55 31.97
C ARG A 473 -24.16 3.02 32.16
N ILE A 474 -24.99 2.56 33.11
CA ILE A 474 -25.11 1.12 33.43
C ILE A 474 -25.65 0.30 32.26
N PRO A 475 -26.78 0.68 31.62
CA PRO A 475 -27.26 -0.04 30.43
C PRO A 475 -26.24 -0.10 29.29
N VAL A 476 -25.54 1.00 29.03
CA VAL A 476 -24.54 1.10 27.95
C VAL A 476 -23.37 0.16 28.26
N GLU A 477 -22.77 0.26 29.44
CA GLU A 477 -21.64 -0.58 29.85
C GLU A 477 -22.00 -2.08 29.81
N ALA A 478 -23.19 -2.44 30.24
CA ALA A 478 -23.64 -3.82 30.23
C ALA A 478 -23.90 -4.37 28.81
N VAL A 479 -24.49 -3.56 27.91
CA VAL A 479 -24.78 -3.94 26.53
C VAL A 479 -23.49 -4.00 25.69
N LEU A 480 -22.57 -3.08 25.88
CA LEU A 480 -21.33 -2.98 25.09
C LEU A 480 -20.19 -3.82 25.68
N GLY A 481 -20.34 -4.35 26.91
CA GLY A 481 -19.34 -5.22 27.53
C GLY A 481 -17.98 -4.52 27.69
N ARG A 482 -16.93 -5.14 27.16
CA ARG A 482 -15.56 -4.58 27.24
C ARG A 482 -15.42 -3.21 26.57
N ASP A 483 -16.16 -2.93 25.53
CA ASP A 483 -16.19 -1.60 24.85
C ASP A 483 -16.95 -0.55 25.69
N GLY A 484 -17.74 -0.98 26.67
CA GLY A 484 -18.39 -0.10 27.63
C GLY A 484 -17.47 0.45 28.71
N VAL A 485 -16.32 -0.20 28.96
CA VAL A 485 -15.41 0.17 30.06
C VAL A 485 -14.82 1.57 29.82
N GLY A 486 -15.17 2.54 30.70
CA GLY A 486 -14.73 3.93 30.62
C GLY A 486 -15.43 4.76 29.53
N LEU A 487 -16.34 4.18 28.76
CA LEU A 487 -17.00 4.84 27.64
C LEU A 487 -17.80 6.07 28.08
N ALA A 488 -18.64 5.94 29.11
CA ALA A 488 -19.49 7.03 29.55
C ALA A 488 -18.68 8.22 30.07
N ASP A 489 -17.62 7.96 30.83
CA ASP A 489 -16.74 9.00 31.36
C ASP A 489 -15.95 9.71 30.25
N CYS A 490 -15.44 8.96 29.26
CA CYS A 490 -14.77 9.54 28.10
C CYS A 490 -15.75 10.35 27.24
N ALA A 491 -16.95 9.84 26.99
CA ALA A 491 -17.96 10.52 26.17
C ALA A 491 -18.40 11.86 26.76
N ILE A 492 -18.62 11.94 28.08
CA ILE A 492 -18.98 13.20 28.72
C ILE A 492 -17.80 14.18 28.73
N ALA A 493 -16.57 13.69 28.96
CA ALA A 493 -15.37 14.52 28.91
C ALA A 493 -15.15 15.08 27.51
N GLU A 494 -15.34 14.27 26.47
CA GLU A 494 -15.24 14.71 25.07
C GLU A 494 -16.35 15.71 24.70
N SER A 495 -17.62 15.45 25.11
CA SER A 495 -18.70 16.40 24.87
C SER A 495 -18.42 17.78 25.48
N LYS A 496 -17.92 17.84 26.71
CA LYS A 496 -17.55 19.09 27.38
C LYS A 496 -16.34 19.76 26.71
N PHE A 497 -15.35 18.96 26.28
CA PHE A 497 -14.20 19.43 25.51
C PHE A 497 -14.64 20.11 24.21
N GLU A 498 -15.50 19.46 23.43
CA GLU A 498 -16.00 20.05 22.17
C GLU A 498 -16.78 21.36 22.40
N LYS A 499 -17.48 21.50 23.50
CA LYS A 499 -18.15 22.75 23.92
C LYS A 499 -17.20 23.84 24.40
N GLY A 500 -15.90 23.57 24.45
CA GLY A 500 -14.88 24.52 24.94
C GLY A 500 -15.01 24.80 26.44
N GLU A 501 -15.55 23.86 27.21
CA GLU A 501 -15.58 23.95 28.67
C GLU A 501 -14.20 23.57 29.25
N ASP A 502 -13.92 24.00 30.48
CA ASP A 502 -12.72 23.57 31.21
C ASP A 502 -12.86 22.09 31.60
N VAL A 503 -12.04 21.25 30.98
CA VAL A 503 -12.04 19.82 31.22
C VAL A 503 -10.80 19.32 31.96
N ALA A 504 -9.93 20.22 32.45
CA ALA A 504 -8.65 19.87 33.09
C ALA A 504 -8.85 18.86 34.22
N GLY A 505 -9.79 19.06 35.12
CA GLY A 505 -10.13 18.11 36.19
C GLY A 505 -10.64 16.76 35.66
N ARG A 506 -11.44 16.76 34.58
CA ARG A 506 -11.93 15.52 33.95
C ARG A 506 -10.83 14.77 33.21
N MET A 507 -9.91 15.47 32.55
CA MET A 507 -8.75 14.87 31.90
C MET A 507 -7.83 14.21 32.91
N LEU A 508 -7.59 14.83 34.07
CA LEU A 508 -6.85 14.20 35.14
C LEU A 508 -7.56 12.96 35.69
N ALA A 509 -8.89 12.93 35.71
CA ALA A 509 -9.68 11.76 36.10
C ALA A 509 -9.66 10.65 35.06
N LEU A 510 -9.40 10.94 33.78
CA LEU A 510 -9.25 9.92 32.73
C LEU A 510 -7.92 9.15 32.79
N LEU A 511 -6.86 9.72 33.40
CA LEU A 511 -5.57 9.03 33.51
C LEU A 511 -5.62 7.71 34.32
N PRO A 512 -6.25 7.64 35.49
CA PRO A 512 -6.49 6.37 36.19
C PRO A 512 -7.38 5.42 35.39
N GLN A 513 -8.38 5.95 34.67
CA GLN A 513 -9.28 5.16 33.83
C GLN A 513 -8.56 4.56 32.61
N LEU A 514 -7.55 5.23 32.09
CA LEU A 514 -6.73 4.68 31.00
C LEU A 514 -6.10 3.33 31.42
N ASN A 515 -5.65 3.19 32.66
CA ASN A 515 -5.16 1.92 33.19
C ASN A 515 -6.29 0.88 33.31
N GLU A 516 -7.49 1.28 33.74
CA GLU A 516 -8.65 0.38 33.78
C GLU A 516 -9.06 -0.08 32.37
N VAL A 517 -9.09 0.85 31.41
CA VAL A 517 -9.38 0.57 30.00
C VAL A 517 -8.33 -0.37 29.41
N ARG A 518 -7.04 -0.18 29.70
CA ARG A 518 -5.96 -1.08 29.26
C ARG A 518 -6.12 -2.49 29.78
N ASN A 519 -6.55 -2.64 31.02
CA ASN A 519 -6.64 -3.95 31.69
C ASN A 519 -7.97 -4.68 31.38
N ARG A 520 -9.08 -3.98 31.27
CA ARG A 520 -10.43 -4.53 31.21
C ARG A 520 -11.21 -4.16 29.93
N GLY A 521 -10.81 -3.07 29.24
CA GLY A 521 -11.48 -2.55 28.05
C GLY A 521 -10.96 -3.15 26.75
N THR A 522 -11.13 -2.39 25.68
CA THR A 522 -10.69 -2.73 24.33
C THR A 522 -9.64 -1.73 23.83
N PRO A 523 -8.80 -2.10 22.83
CA PRO A 523 -7.88 -1.16 22.18
C PRO A 523 -8.59 0.06 21.57
N ASP A 524 -9.83 -0.11 21.12
CA ASP A 524 -10.67 0.98 20.61
C ASP A 524 -10.86 2.05 21.67
N MET A 525 -11.22 1.65 22.90
CA MET A 525 -11.38 2.58 24.02
C MET A 525 -10.06 3.20 24.46
N GLU A 526 -8.97 2.44 24.47
CA GLU A 526 -7.64 2.95 24.78
C GLU A 526 -7.23 4.05 23.79
N PHE A 527 -7.49 3.86 22.50
CA PHE A 527 -7.21 4.86 21.47
C PHE A 527 -8.11 6.10 21.62
N ALA A 528 -9.40 5.93 21.89
CA ALA A 528 -10.31 7.07 22.07
C ALA A 528 -9.91 7.96 23.26
N VAL A 529 -9.59 7.36 24.41
CA VAL A 529 -9.15 8.11 25.62
C VAL A 529 -7.83 8.82 25.35
N SER A 530 -6.85 8.13 24.75
CA SER A 530 -5.54 8.73 24.42
C SER A 530 -5.68 9.81 23.36
N GLY A 531 -6.56 9.62 22.38
CA GLY A 531 -6.87 10.60 21.35
C GLY A 531 -7.51 11.88 21.91
N LEU A 532 -8.42 11.74 22.86
CA LEU A 532 -9.01 12.89 23.55
C LEU A 532 -7.94 13.64 24.37
N LEU A 533 -7.06 12.91 25.07
CA LEU A 533 -5.95 13.49 25.83
C LEU A 533 -5.02 14.29 24.91
N ALA A 534 -4.58 13.71 23.80
CA ALA A 534 -3.72 14.39 22.83
C ALA A 534 -4.39 15.64 22.21
N ARG A 535 -5.68 15.57 21.88
CA ARG A 535 -6.42 16.73 21.38
C ARG A 535 -6.53 17.85 22.44
N SER A 536 -6.70 17.47 23.73
CA SER A 536 -6.74 18.43 24.82
C SER A 536 -5.38 19.11 25.04
N GLN A 537 -4.28 18.34 24.98
CA GLN A 537 -2.90 18.86 25.05
C GLN A 537 -2.62 19.82 23.91
N LEU A 538 -3.00 19.45 22.66
CA LEU A 538 -2.85 20.30 21.49
C LEU A 538 -3.67 21.61 21.63
N ALA A 539 -4.92 21.52 22.10
CA ALA A 539 -5.76 22.69 22.36
C ALA A 539 -5.26 23.61 23.48
N SER A 540 -4.36 23.11 24.31
CA SER A 540 -3.67 23.85 25.40
C SER A 540 -2.28 24.37 25.00
N GLY A 541 -1.87 24.22 23.72
CA GLY A 541 -0.57 24.67 23.25
C GLY A 541 0.60 23.76 23.68
N GLN A 542 0.33 22.46 23.89
CA GLN A 542 1.30 21.44 24.30
C GLN A 542 1.50 20.37 23.21
N PRO A 543 2.01 20.73 22.00
CA PRO A 543 2.11 19.78 20.88
C PRO A 543 3.10 18.65 21.13
N ALA A 544 4.18 18.89 21.90
CA ALA A 544 5.16 17.86 22.24
C ALA A 544 4.56 16.75 23.11
N ASP A 545 3.70 17.09 24.07
CA ASP A 545 3.02 16.13 24.92
C ASP A 545 1.95 15.37 24.13
N ALA A 546 1.22 16.05 23.24
CA ALA A 546 0.27 15.42 22.35
C ALA A 546 0.94 14.39 21.42
N ARG A 547 2.09 14.74 20.84
CA ARG A 547 2.90 13.85 20.02
C ARG A 547 3.32 12.61 20.80
N ARG A 548 3.96 12.80 21.94
CA ARG A 548 4.42 11.71 22.81
C ARG A 548 3.28 10.76 23.18
N THR A 549 2.10 11.30 23.51
CA THR A 549 0.91 10.49 23.86
C THR A 549 0.55 9.53 22.73
N ILE A 550 0.58 9.98 21.48
CA ILE A 550 0.22 9.15 20.31
C ILE A 550 1.37 8.24 19.88
N GLU A 551 2.62 8.69 19.90
CA GLU A 551 3.79 7.87 19.54
C GLU A 551 3.94 6.65 20.46
N VAL A 552 3.87 6.85 21.77
CA VAL A 552 3.94 5.75 22.76
C VAL A 552 2.80 4.74 22.53
N LEU A 553 1.59 5.22 22.27
CA LEU A 553 0.47 4.33 21.99
C LEU A 553 0.65 3.58 20.66
N ARG A 554 1.16 4.25 19.64
CA ARG A 554 1.41 3.69 18.34
C ARG A 554 2.45 2.57 18.39
N GLU A 555 3.56 2.77 19.09
CA GLU A 555 4.58 1.75 19.31
C GLU A 555 4.00 0.53 20.04
N CYS A 556 3.29 0.76 21.15
CA CYS A 556 2.62 -0.31 21.88
C CYS A 556 1.62 -1.11 21.01
N PHE A 557 0.85 -0.42 20.14
CA PHE A 557 -0.11 -1.09 19.28
C PHE A 557 0.57 -1.84 18.14
N ALA A 558 1.68 -1.33 17.60
CA ALA A 558 2.49 -2.02 16.60
C ALA A 558 3.09 -3.31 17.19
N GLU A 559 3.67 -3.26 18.39
CA GLU A 559 4.21 -4.43 19.09
C GLU A 559 3.13 -5.50 19.40
N ARG A 560 1.89 -5.06 19.66
CA ARG A 560 0.73 -5.94 19.90
C ARG A 560 0.07 -6.45 18.60
N GLY A 561 0.58 -6.10 17.42
CA GLY A 561 0.01 -6.46 16.13
C GLY A 561 -1.33 -5.78 15.80
N LEU A 562 -1.66 -4.68 16.47
CA LEU A 562 -2.91 -3.94 16.30
C LEU A 562 -2.83 -2.94 15.13
N THR A 563 -2.47 -3.44 13.96
CA THR A 563 -2.13 -2.62 12.77
C THR A 563 -3.28 -1.76 12.25
N ARG A 564 -4.53 -2.17 12.44
CA ARG A 564 -5.72 -1.43 11.99
C ARG A 564 -5.85 -0.01 12.55
N PHE A 565 -5.22 0.29 13.69
CA PHE A 565 -5.25 1.62 14.33
C PHE A 565 -4.18 2.57 13.80
N LEU A 566 -3.06 2.02 13.32
CA LEU A 566 -1.87 2.79 12.94
C LEU A 566 -2.15 3.87 11.89
N PRO A 567 -2.98 3.65 10.85
CA PRO A 567 -3.25 4.69 9.85
C PRO A 567 -3.93 5.95 10.44
N ASN A 568 -4.84 5.78 11.42
CA ASN A 568 -5.50 6.93 12.06
C ASN A 568 -4.59 7.60 13.11
N MET A 569 -3.67 6.86 13.74
CA MET A 569 -2.63 7.43 14.60
C MET A 569 -1.60 8.23 13.76
N ASP A 570 -1.18 7.71 12.61
CA ASP A 570 -0.30 8.42 11.68
C ASP A 570 -0.95 9.71 11.16
N ALA A 571 -2.25 9.69 10.85
CA ALA A 571 -3.00 10.89 10.48
C ALA A 571 -3.10 11.90 11.66
N MET A 572 -3.16 11.42 12.89
CA MET A 572 -3.17 12.26 14.08
C MET A 572 -1.81 12.94 14.30
N LEU A 573 -0.71 12.20 14.12
CA LEU A 573 0.65 12.75 14.13
C LEU A 573 0.84 13.80 13.02
N CYS A 574 0.39 13.52 11.80
CA CYS A 574 0.41 14.49 10.70
C CYS A 574 -0.32 15.79 11.04
N ARG A 575 -1.49 15.73 11.74
CA ARG A 575 -2.16 16.96 12.21
C ARG A 575 -1.34 17.72 13.23
N ILE A 576 -0.62 17.03 14.11
CA ILE A 576 0.30 17.65 15.08
C ILE A 576 1.47 18.30 14.35
N ASP A 577 2.03 17.66 13.32
CA ASP A 577 3.08 18.22 12.46
C ASP A 577 2.65 19.52 11.81
N MET A 578 1.45 19.55 11.23
CA MET A 578 0.88 20.78 10.66
C MET A 578 0.71 21.90 11.70
N HIS A 579 0.32 21.58 12.95
CA HIS A 579 0.22 22.59 14.02
C HIS A 579 1.59 23.15 14.43
N THR A 580 2.64 22.32 14.40
CA THR A 580 4.01 22.76 14.71
C THR A 580 4.74 23.38 13.51
N GLY A 581 4.12 23.39 12.33
CA GLY A 581 4.70 23.94 11.10
C GLY A 581 5.67 22.99 10.39
N ASP A 582 5.74 21.72 10.79
CA ASP A 582 6.51 20.69 10.09
C ASP A 582 5.74 20.17 8.86
N LEU A 583 5.72 20.99 7.82
CA LEU A 583 5.00 20.66 6.58
C LEU A 583 5.71 19.57 5.76
N ASP A 584 7.00 19.33 5.98
CA ASP A 584 7.73 18.28 5.27
C ASP A 584 7.33 16.90 5.78
N ALA A 585 7.13 16.75 7.10
CA ALA A 585 6.57 15.53 7.68
C ALA A 585 5.11 15.30 7.23
N ALA A 586 4.31 16.35 7.14
CA ALA A 586 2.94 16.27 6.63
C ALA A 586 2.89 15.82 5.16
N ASP A 587 3.78 16.33 4.32
CA ASP A 587 3.95 15.93 2.92
C ASP A 587 4.41 14.47 2.78
N ALA A 588 5.32 14.02 3.62
CA ALA A 588 5.75 12.62 3.65
C ALA A 588 4.55 11.71 3.97
N TRP A 589 3.74 12.05 4.98
CA TRP A 589 2.51 11.32 5.28
C TRP A 589 1.54 11.32 4.08
N TYR A 590 1.35 12.47 3.42
CA TYR A 590 0.47 12.59 2.26
C TYR A 590 0.90 11.69 1.11
N ARG A 591 2.20 11.67 0.80
CA ARG A 591 2.76 10.85 -0.30
C ARG A 591 2.75 9.36 -0.02
N GLU A 592 2.97 8.95 1.22
CA GLU A 592 3.19 7.54 1.57
C GLU A 592 1.96 6.86 2.14
N LYS A 593 1.12 7.58 2.90
CA LYS A 593 0.09 7.00 3.76
C LYS A 593 -1.34 7.50 3.53
N ALA A 594 -1.52 8.64 2.86
CA ALA A 594 -2.85 9.17 2.58
C ALA A 594 -3.67 8.23 1.68
N PRO A 595 -5.01 8.22 1.79
CA PRO A 595 -5.86 7.41 0.90
C PRO A 595 -5.67 7.81 -0.58
N ARG A 596 -5.39 6.83 -1.45
CA ARG A 596 -5.11 7.10 -2.88
C ARG A 596 -6.23 6.72 -3.83
N GLU A 597 -7.24 5.98 -3.37
CA GLU A 597 -8.31 5.47 -4.21
C GLU A 597 -9.50 6.45 -4.24
N PRO A 598 -9.67 7.23 -5.31
CA PRO A 598 -10.77 8.21 -5.41
C PRO A 598 -12.12 7.58 -5.77
N THR A 599 -12.16 6.29 -6.13
CA THR A 599 -13.35 5.65 -6.70
C THR A 599 -14.24 4.98 -5.67
N HIS A 600 -13.72 4.63 -4.49
CA HIS A 600 -14.49 3.93 -3.46
C HIS A 600 -14.25 4.58 -2.09
N LEU A 601 -15.33 5.15 -1.53
CA LEU A 601 -15.29 5.70 -0.18
C LEU A 601 -15.14 4.57 0.84
N ASN A 602 -14.03 4.57 1.57
CA ASN A 602 -13.92 3.77 2.78
C ASN A 602 -14.20 4.67 3.99
N VAL A 603 -15.41 4.56 4.54
CA VAL A 603 -15.86 5.40 5.67
C VAL A 603 -14.99 5.25 6.93
N MET A 604 -14.24 4.15 7.05
CA MET A 604 -13.29 3.93 8.15
C MET A 604 -12.06 4.85 8.04
N ARG A 605 -11.77 5.34 6.82
CA ARG A 605 -10.67 6.28 6.54
C ARG A 605 -11.08 7.75 6.58
N ARG A 606 -12.31 8.10 7.00
CA ARG A 606 -12.81 9.49 6.98
C ARG A 606 -11.91 10.45 7.75
N TYR A 607 -11.30 10.03 8.85
CA TYR A 607 -10.34 10.84 9.58
C TYR A 607 -9.09 11.18 8.75
N GLN A 608 -8.64 10.21 7.94
CA GLN A 608 -7.51 10.38 7.01
C GLN A 608 -7.88 11.30 5.85
N TYR A 609 -9.09 11.17 5.25
CA TYR A 609 -9.56 12.11 4.21
C TYR A 609 -9.63 13.55 4.69
N LEU A 610 -10.14 13.76 5.91
CA LEU A 610 -10.14 15.12 6.50
C LEU A 610 -8.71 15.63 6.75
N THR A 611 -7.79 14.77 7.16
CA THR A 611 -6.37 15.13 7.32
C THR A 611 -5.72 15.42 5.97
N GLN A 612 -6.01 14.64 4.95
CA GLN A 612 -5.56 14.84 3.57
C GLN A 612 -5.99 16.21 3.05
N ALA A 613 -7.27 16.57 3.24
CA ALA A 613 -7.78 17.89 2.88
C ALA A 613 -7.05 19.04 3.60
N MET A 614 -6.63 18.84 4.85
CA MET A 614 -5.82 19.83 5.59
C MET A 614 -4.43 19.99 4.97
N VAL A 615 -3.75 18.88 4.60
CA VAL A 615 -2.45 18.93 3.92
C VAL A 615 -2.59 19.63 2.57
N GLU A 616 -3.61 19.28 1.79
CA GLU A 616 -3.89 19.91 0.49
C GLU A 616 -4.14 21.42 0.60
N LEU A 617 -4.77 21.88 1.70
CA LEU A 617 -4.91 23.31 2.01
C LEU A 617 -3.57 23.97 2.32
N ALA A 618 -2.72 23.32 3.12
CA ALA A 618 -1.40 23.83 3.46
C ALA A 618 -0.46 23.86 2.23
N ASP A 619 -0.67 22.98 1.26
CA ASP A 619 0.05 22.98 -0.02
C ASP A 619 -0.52 23.95 -1.07
N GLY A 620 -1.53 24.75 -0.72
CA GLY A 620 -2.13 25.70 -1.65
C GLY A 620 -2.92 25.06 -2.80
N ARG A 621 -3.51 23.86 -2.60
CA ARG A 621 -4.26 23.10 -3.62
C ARG A 621 -5.78 23.06 -3.33
N PRO A 622 -6.50 24.19 -3.36
CA PRO A 622 -7.91 24.27 -2.96
C PRO A 622 -8.87 23.45 -3.86
N ASP A 623 -8.50 23.18 -5.12
CA ASP A 623 -9.30 22.35 -6.02
C ASP A 623 -9.28 20.88 -5.61
N THR A 624 -8.12 20.36 -5.22
CA THR A 624 -7.97 19.00 -4.73
C THR A 624 -8.75 18.78 -3.44
N VAL A 625 -8.75 19.76 -2.53
CA VAL A 625 -9.57 19.74 -1.31
C VAL A 625 -11.04 19.49 -1.59
N GLN A 626 -11.60 20.20 -2.58
CA GLN A 626 -13.02 20.03 -2.94
C GLN A 626 -13.30 18.61 -3.44
N LEU A 627 -12.40 18.02 -4.24
CA LEU A 627 -12.54 16.65 -4.73
C LEU A 627 -12.45 15.63 -3.58
N THR A 628 -11.48 15.80 -2.68
CA THR A 628 -11.30 14.91 -1.52
C THR A 628 -12.52 14.95 -0.61
N LEU A 629 -13.07 16.15 -0.32
CA LEU A 629 -14.21 16.29 0.58
C LEU A 629 -15.54 15.88 -0.06
N ALA A 630 -15.71 16.02 -1.37
CA ALA A 630 -16.89 15.57 -2.08
C ALA A 630 -17.16 14.06 -1.91
N LEU A 631 -16.12 13.26 -1.71
CA LEU A 631 -16.26 11.83 -1.41
C LEU A 631 -17.02 11.57 -0.10
N LEU A 632 -16.86 12.45 0.89
CA LEU A 632 -17.45 12.31 2.22
C LEU A 632 -18.89 12.85 2.31
N GLU A 633 -19.31 13.75 1.42
CA GLU A 633 -20.62 14.41 1.52
C GLU A 633 -21.80 13.43 1.59
N PRO A 634 -21.91 12.41 0.72
CA PRO A 634 -23.03 11.47 0.79
C PRO A 634 -23.10 10.71 2.13
N TYR A 635 -21.95 10.32 2.66
CA TYR A 635 -21.88 9.63 3.95
C TYR A 635 -22.29 10.56 5.11
N VAL A 636 -21.78 11.80 5.11
CA VAL A 636 -22.11 12.81 6.13
C VAL A 636 -23.60 13.05 6.18
N GLN A 637 -24.26 13.20 5.02
CA GLN A 637 -25.70 13.46 4.92
C GLN A 637 -26.53 12.24 5.34
N ASN A 638 -26.26 11.06 4.75
CA ASN A 638 -27.05 9.85 4.97
C ASN A 638 -26.92 9.27 6.38
N CYS A 639 -25.76 9.46 7.02
CA CYS A 639 -25.52 9.00 8.38
C CYS A 639 -25.68 10.09 9.45
N ALA A 640 -26.19 11.27 9.08
CA ALA A 640 -26.40 12.43 9.98
C ALA A 640 -25.14 12.73 10.83
N ARG A 641 -23.99 12.82 10.17
CA ARG A 641 -22.68 13.07 10.81
C ARG A 641 -22.48 14.56 11.04
N ILE A 642 -22.79 15.04 12.23
CA ILE A 642 -22.73 16.47 12.58
C ILE A 642 -21.28 16.97 12.67
N ILE A 643 -20.43 16.29 13.45
CA ILE A 643 -19.04 16.70 13.66
C ILE A 643 -18.25 16.63 12.36
N ASP A 644 -18.36 15.53 11.60
CA ASP A 644 -17.71 15.42 10.29
C ASP A 644 -18.24 16.46 9.31
N GLY A 645 -19.55 16.77 9.36
CA GLY A 645 -20.18 17.82 8.55
C GLY A 645 -19.68 19.24 8.86
N ILE A 646 -19.45 19.54 10.14
CA ILE A 646 -18.83 20.81 10.54
C ILE A 646 -17.42 20.91 9.97
N HIS A 647 -16.58 19.89 10.16
CA HIS A 647 -15.22 19.85 9.63
C HIS A 647 -15.19 19.98 8.10
N LEU A 648 -16.02 19.22 7.41
CA LEU A 648 -16.15 19.27 5.95
C LEU A 648 -16.51 20.66 5.45
N ASN A 649 -17.54 21.28 6.04
CA ASN A 649 -17.99 22.60 5.63
C ASN A 649 -16.96 23.70 5.95
N VAL A 650 -16.25 23.62 7.08
CA VAL A 650 -15.18 24.57 7.42
C VAL A 650 -14.02 24.46 6.42
N LEU A 651 -13.53 23.24 6.16
CA LEU A 651 -12.43 23.04 5.20
C LEU A 651 -12.81 23.45 3.79
N THR A 652 -14.04 23.16 3.35
CA THR A 652 -14.59 23.61 2.07
C THR A 652 -14.67 25.14 2.02
N ALA A 653 -15.13 25.78 3.11
CA ALA A 653 -15.20 27.25 3.18
C ALA A 653 -13.82 27.89 3.06
N ILE A 654 -12.78 27.35 3.72
CA ILE A 654 -11.40 27.83 3.60
C ILE A 654 -10.92 27.72 2.14
N ALA A 655 -11.15 26.55 1.50
CA ALA A 655 -10.75 26.32 0.11
C ALA A 655 -11.43 27.31 -0.85
N LEU A 656 -12.73 27.51 -0.72
CA LEU A 656 -13.50 28.44 -1.53
C LEU A 656 -13.08 29.91 -1.28
N TYR A 657 -12.86 30.31 -0.03
CA TYR A 657 -12.40 31.66 0.32
C TYR A 657 -11.07 31.98 -0.35
N ARG A 658 -10.12 31.04 -0.35
CA ARG A 658 -8.81 31.19 -1.03
C ARG A 658 -8.95 31.31 -2.55
N LYS A 659 -9.98 30.70 -3.13
CA LYS A 659 -10.34 30.84 -4.55
C LYS A 659 -11.13 32.10 -4.87
N LYS A 660 -11.47 32.93 -3.87
CA LYS A 660 -12.35 34.07 -3.98
C LYS A 660 -13.77 33.73 -4.48
N ASP A 661 -14.24 32.53 -4.16
CA ASP A 661 -15.56 31.99 -4.52
C ASP A 661 -16.54 32.28 -3.37
N GLU A 662 -17.54 33.12 -3.61
CA GLU A 662 -18.47 33.60 -2.57
C GLU A 662 -19.32 32.50 -1.91
N ARG A 663 -19.38 31.30 -2.47
CA ARG A 663 -20.02 30.15 -1.87
C ARG A 663 -19.40 29.72 -0.52
N TRP A 664 -18.22 30.24 -0.19
CA TRP A 664 -17.62 30.02 1.12
C TRP A 664 -18.52 30.47 2.27
N ARG A 665 -19.35 31.54 2.05
CA ARG A 665 -20.27 32.07 3.05
C ARG A 665 -21.34 31.06 3.42
N GLU A 666 -21.93 30.42 2.43
CA GLU A 666 -22.95 29.39 2.61
C GLU A 666 -22.37 28.22 3.40
N ARG A 667 -21.17 27.71 3.01
CA ARG A 667 -20.52 26.61 3.69
C ARG A 667 -20.13 26.93 5.13
N LEU A 668 -19.59 28.14 5.37
CA LEU A 668 -19.26 28.54 6.73
C LEU A 668 -20.51 28.74 7.60
N THR A 669 -21.57 29.34 7.04
CA THR A 669 -22.86 29.50 7.76
C THR A 669 -23.39 28.13 8.19
N ALA A 670 -23.44 27.18 7.29
CA ALA A 670 -23.90 25.81 7.61
C ALA A 670 -23.07 25.15 8.73
N ALA A 671 -21.74 25.35 8.73
CA ALA A 671 -20.87 24.88 9.79
C ALA A 671 -21.15 25.54 11.14
N LEU A 672 -21.35 26.88 11.14
CA LEU A 672 -21.62 27.66 12.35
C LEU A 672 -23.00 27.35 12.95
N ASP A 673 -24.04 27.20 12.10
CA ASP A 673 -25.37 26.83 12.53
C ASP A 673 -25.38 25.46 13.22
N ALA A 674 -24.73 24.48 12.59
CA ALA A 674 -24.59 23.14 13.16
C ALA A 674 -23.77 23.17 14.47
N ALA A 675 -22.65 23.89 14.51
CA ALA A 675 -21.81 23.98 15.71
C ALA A 675 -22.54 24.71 16.86
N ALA A 676 -23.26 25.79 16.56
CA ALA A 676 -24.00 26.56 17.55
C ALA A 676 -25.18 25.76 18.15
N GLU A 677 -25.87 24.94 17.33
CA GLU A 677 -26.97 24.09 17.77
C GLU A 677 -26.55 23.12 18.90
N TYR A 678 -25.32 22.62 18.83
CA TYR A 678 -24.75 21.72 19.84
C TYR A 678 -23.79 22.40 20.80
N ARG A 679 -23.61 23.74 20.65
CA ARG A 679 -22.67 24.57 21.42
C ARG A 679 -21.20 24.16 21.26
N PHE A 680 -20.85 23.51 20.17
CA PHE A 680 -19.50 23.09 19.90
C PHE A 680 -18.60 24.27 19.55
N ILE A 681 -17.48 24.39 20.23
CA ILE A 681 -16.47 25.44 20.01
C ILE A 681 -15.22 24.84 19.34
N ARG A 682 -14.73 23.66 19.84
CA ARG A 682 -13.47 23.09 19.41
C ARG A 682 -13.48 22.59 17.96
N THR A 683 -14.63 22.07 17.50
CA THR A 683 -14.80 21.62 16.09
C THR A 683 -14.53 22.72 15.07
N VAL A 684 -14.71 24.00 15.42
CA VAL A 684 -14.43 25.14 14.54
C VAL A 684 -13.13 25.82 14.94
N SER A 685 -12.90 26.03 16.27
CA SER A 685 -11.74 26.80 16.73
C SER A 685 -10.40 26.13 16.48
N VAL A 686 -10.37 24.81 16.26
CA VAL A 686 -9.14 24.07 15.90
C VAL A 686 -8.48 24.61 14.62
N TYR A 687 -9.23 25.22 13.74
CA TYR A 687 -8.72 25.82 12.50
C TYR A 687 -8.12 27.22 12.67
N GLY A 688 -8.23 27.81 13.84
CA GLY A 688 -7.53 29.02 14.27
C GLY A 688 -7.35 30.08 13.19
N THR A 689 -6.11 30.31 12.79
CA THR A 689 -5.69 31.33 11.83
C THR A 689 -6.39 31.22 10.47
N ALA A 690 -6.66 30.00 10.00
CA ALA A 690 -7.22 29.73 8.68
C ALA A 690 -8.70 30.19 8.55
N VAL A 691 -9.47 30.16 9.64
CA VAL A 691 -10.92 30.52 9.65
C VAL A 691 -11.18 31.89 10.23
N LEU A 692 -10.29 32.43 11.03
CA LEU A 692 -10.48 33.73 11.69
C LEU A 692 -10.84 34.84 10.69
N PRO A 693 -10.15 35.03 9.54
CA PRO A 693 -10.52 36.04 8.55
C PRO A 693 -11.93 35.86 7.96
N LEU A 694 -12.32 34.60 7.76
CA LEU A 694 -13.65 34.27 7.21
C LEU A 694 -14.74 34.62 8.19
N LEU A 695 -14.54 34.33 9.49
CA LEU A 695 -15.50 34.72 10.54
C LEU A 695 -15.63 36.23 10.75
N GLU A 696 -14.53 36.96 10.58
CA GLU A 696 -14.56 38.44 10.65
C GLU A 696 -15.27 39.05 9.44
N ALA A 697 -15.17 38.44 8.27
CA ALA A 697 -15.83 38.87 7.04
C ALA A 697 -17.27 38.37 6.86
N LEU A 698 -17.74 37.44 7.71
CA LEU A 698 -19.08 36.86 7.64
C LEU A 698 -20.03 37.62 8.56
N ASP A 699 -21.12 38.14 7.99
CA ASP A 699 -22.28 38.63 8.75
C ASP A 699 -23.20 37.42 9.06
N TRP A 700 -23.01 36.82 10.25
CA TRP A 700 -23.77 35.67 10.72
C TRP A 700 -24.73 36.07 11.83
N ASP A 701 -26.03 35.83 11.62
CA ASP A 701 -27.12 36.26 12.50
C ASP A 701 -27.51 35.21 13.56
N GLY A 702 -26.55 34.42 14.05
CA GLY A 702 -26.77 33.40 15.09
C GLY A 702 -26.52 33.91 16.51
N ASP A 703 -26.35 32.95 17.46
CA ASP A 703 -26.11 33.24 18.90
C ASP A 703 -24.84 34.09 19.11
N LYS A 704 -25.02 35.33 19.46
CA LYS A 704 -23.95 36.33 19.70
C LYS A 704 -23.05 35.95 20.88
N ALA A 705 -23.61 35.34 21.93
CA ALA A 705 -22.84 34.93 23.09
C ALA A 705 -21.93 33.73 22.76
N TRP A 706 -22.46 32.76 22.01
CA TRP A 706 -21.69 31.62 21.51
C TRP A 706 -20.59 32.08 20.52
N ARG A 707 -20.92 33.00 19.56
CA ARG A 707 -19.94 33.57 18.60
C ARG A 707 -18.79 34.28 19.35
N LYS A 708 -19.07 35.01 20.41
CA LYS A 708 -18.04 35.67 21.24
C LYS A 708 -17.09 34.65 21.86
N ARG A 709 -17.62 33.55 22.38
CA ARG A 709 -16.80 32.45 22.94
C ARG A 709 -15.96 31.75 21.86
N LEU A 710 -16.57 31.50 20.67
CA LEU A 710 -15.88 30.93 19.52
C LEU A 710 -14.71 31.81 19.10
N MET A 711 -14.94 33.11 18.91
CA MET A 711 -13.88 34.05 18.53
C MET A 711 -12.74 34.10 19.53
N ALA A 712 -13.05 34.06 20.85
CA ALA A 712 -12.02 34.00 21.89
C ALA A 712 -11.18 32.73 21.79
N ALA A 713 -11.82 31.57 21.62
CA ALA A 713 -11.14 30.27 21.47
C ALA A 713 -10.28 30.24 20.20
N MET A 714 -10.76 30.80 19.09
CA MET A 714 -10.01 30.87 17.81
C MET A 714 -8.77 31.73 17.93
N ARG A 715 -8.88 32.92 18.58
CA ARG A 715 -7.72 33.79 18.82
C ARG A 715 -6.67 33.10 19.69
N THR A 716 -7.10 32.34 20.70
CA THR A 716 -6.19 31.53 21.52
C THR A 716 -5.48 30.47 20.68
N GLN A 717 -6.23 29.75 19.84
CA GLN A 717 -5.67 28.74 18.97
C GLN A 717 -4.71 29.35 17.92
N ALA A 718 -5.07 30.48 17.33
CA ALA A 718 -4.23 31.23 16.40
C ALA A 718 -2.94 31.74 17.07
N ALA A 719 -2.98 32.09 18.34
CA ALA A 719 -1.79 32.49 19.10
C ALA A 719 -0.84 31.31 19.39
N PHE A 720 -1.38 30.11 19.62
CA PHE A 720 -0.55 28.90 19.77
C PHE A 720 0.03 28.43 18.44
N TYR A 721 -0.72 28.52 17.35
CA TYR A 721 -0.38 27.97 16.04
C TYR A 721 -0.62 28.99 14.91
N PRO A 722 0.21 30.06 14.83
CA PRO A 722 -0.04 31.19 13.91
C PRO A 722 0.04 30.79 12.43
N HIS A 723 0.77 29.76 12.09
CA HIS A 723 0.97 29.29 10.71
C HIS A 723 0.16 28.04 10.34
N PHE A 724 -0.76 27.62 11.19
CA PHE A 724 -1.57 26.41 10.93
C PHE A 724 -2.44 26.58 9.69
N LEU A 725 -2.29 25.68 8.74
CA LEU A 725 -2.92 25.68 7.41
C LEU A 725 -2.58 26.91 6.55
N GLU A 726 -1.55 27.66 6.87
CA GLU A 726 -1.05 28.72 5.99
C GLU A 726 -0.50 28.08 4.71
N PRO A 727 -0.92 28.54 3.51
CA PRO A 727 -0.43 27.98 2.26
C PRO A 727 1.09 28.15 2.14
N ARG A 728 1.78 27.10 1.75
CA ARG A 728 3.14 27.24 1.22
C ARG A 728 3.06 28.12 -0.03
N LEU A 729 3.69 29.27 0.02
CA LEU A 729 3.90 30.07 -1.18
C LEU A 729 4.87 29.34 -2.09
N ALA A 730 4.56 29.28 -3.39
CA ALA A 730 5.49 28.71 -4.35
C ALA A 730 6.83 29.47 -4.25
N PRO A 731 7.99 28.80 -4.43
CA PRO A 731 9.27 29.48 -4.45
C PRO A 731 9.21 30.68 -5.42
N GLY A 732 9.36 31.90 -4.90
CA GLY A 732 9.24 33.14 -5.67
C GLY A 732 7.93 33.94 -5.52
N GLU A 733 6.81 33.34 -5.05
CA GLU A 733 5.58 34.10 -4.72
C GLU A 733 5.76 35.00 -3.49
N GLU A 734 6.71 34.69 -2.64
CA GLU A 734 7.08 35.50 -1.46
C GLU A 734 7.90 36.75 -1.81
N LEU A 735 8.30 36.91 -3.05
CA LEU A 735 9.11 38.08 -3.43
C LEU A 735 8.28 39.36 -3.37
N THR A 736 8.72 40.32 -2.56
CA THR A 736 8.13 41.67 -2.54
C THR A 736 8.33 42.36 -3.89
N PRO A 737 7.53 43.35 -4.25
CA PRO A 737 7.70 44.09 -5.50
C PRO A 737 9.16 44.59 -5.70
N THR A 738 9.81 45.01 -4.62
CA THR A 738 11.20 45.48 -4.64
C THR A 738 12.17 44.30 -4.90
N GLU A 739 11.95 43.15 -4.25
CA GLU A 739 12.78 41.95 -4.47
C GLU A 739 12.59 41.40 -5.89
N LEU A 740 11.36 41.49 -6.45
CA LEU A 740 11.09 41.08 -7.82
C LEU A 740 11.83 42.00 -8.81
N GLN A 741 11.83 43.30 -8.59
CA GLN A 741 12.61 44.26 -9.40
C GLN A 741 14.11 43.95 -9.33
N ILE A 742 14.64 43.66 -8.14
CA ILE A 742 16.04 43.31 -7.96
C ILE A 742 16.33 41.95 -8.63
N LEU A 743 15.43 40.98 -8.57
CA LEU A 743 15.56 39.68 -9.27
C LEU A 743 15.63 39.88 -10.80
N HIS A 744 14.78 40.76 -11.36
CA HIS A 744 14.85 41.10 -12.79
C HIS A 744 16.23 41.66 -13.18
N LEU A 745 16.78 42.56 -12.37
CA LEU A 745 18.11 43.15 -12.60
C LEU A 745 19.25 42.11 -12.40
N LEU A 746 19.05 41.16 -11.46
CA LEU A 746 19.93 40.01 -11.26
C LEU A 746 19.98 39.11 -12.51
N CYS A 747 18.81 38.80 -13.07
CA CYS A 747 18.68 37.99 -14.28
C CYS A 747 19.23 38.69 -15.52
N ALA A 748 19.21 40.04 -15.54
CA ALA A 748 19.86 40.87 -16.54
C ALA A 748 21.38 41.05 -16.31
N ASP A 749 21.99 40.21 -15.49
CA ASP A 749 23.43 40.15 -15.17
C ASP A 749 24.01 41.44 -14.57
N LYS A 750 23.20 42.29 -13.95
CA LYS A 750 23.65 43.52 -13.28
C LYS A 750 24.34 43.21 -11.95
N SER A 751 25.47 43.77 -11.70
CA SER A 751 26.20 43.67 -10.42
C SER A 751 25.41 44.34 -9.28
N ASN A 752 25.66 43.95 -8.03
CA ASN A 752 25.02 44.57 -6.87
C ASN A 752 25.27 46.08 -6.78
N ALA A 753 26.39 46.58 -7.31
CA ALA A 753 26.67 48.01 -7.38
C ALA A 753 25.80 48.73 -8.43
N GLU A 754 25.63 48.14 -9.61
CA GLU A 754 24.73 48.67 -10.66
C GLU A 754 23.25 48.64 -10.19
N ILE A 755 22.85 47.55 -9.51
CA ILE A 755 21.51 47.42 -8.93
C ILE A 755 21.26 48.53 -7.90
N ALA A 756 22.23 48.79 -7.02
CA ALA A 756 22.18 49.84 -6.02
C ALA A 756 22.00 51.24 -6.68
N GLN A 757 22.67 51.46 -7.79
CA GLN A 757 22.62 52.68 -8.57
C GLN A 757 21.25 52.84 -9.32
N ILE A 758 20.75 51.76 -9.90
CA ILE A 758 19.47 51.74 -10.63
C ILE A 758 18.27 51.92 -9.69
N MET A 759 18.34 51.28 -8.51
CA MET A 759 17.26 51.30 -7.52
C MET A 759 17.35 52.49 -6.56
N ASP A 760 18.40 53.32 -6.65
CA ASP A 760 18.69 54.45 -5.75
C ASP A 760 18.75 54.03 -4.27
N VAL A 761 19.38 52.91 -3.97
CA VAL A 761 19.58 52.38 -2.63
C VAL A 761 21.05 52.07 -2.32
N LYS A 762 21.38 51.94 -1.04
CA LYS A 762 22.77 51.67 -0.62
C LYS A 762 23.13 50.22 -0.97
N LEU A 763 24.42 49.99 -1.36
CA LEU A 763 24.95 48.67 -1.67
C LEU A 763 24.69 47.61 -0.58
N PRO A 764 24.83 47.86 0.73
CA PRO A 764 24.45 46.92 1.77
C PRO A 764 23.02 46.44 1.70
N THR A 765 22.07 47.36 1.40
CA THR A 765 20.65 47.07 1.26
C THR A 765 20.37 46.10 0.12
N VAL A 766 21.05 46.29 -1.03
CA VAL A 766 20.96 45.36 -2.17
C VAL A 766 21.50 44.00 -1.79
N LYS A 767 22.62 43.93 -1.07
CA LYS A 767 23.16 42.64 -0.60
C LYS A 767 22.19 41.88 0.29
N THR A 768 21.49 42.58 1.19
CA THR A 768 20.46 42.00 2.05
C THR A 768 19.27 41.48 1.23
N HIS A 769 18.77 42.26 0.29
CA HIS A 769 17.69 41.82 -0.61
C HIS A 769 18.12 40.64 -1.47
N VAL A 770 19.34 40.62 -2.00
CA VAL A 770 19.85 39.48 -2.78
C VAL A 770 19.94 38.22 -1.93
N SER A 771 20.38 38.33 -0.66
CA SER A 771 20.37 37.20 0.26
C SER A 771 18.95 36.67 0.47
N HIS A 772 17.98 37.54 0.77
CA HIS A 772 16.58 37.16 0.93
C HIS A 772 15.97 36.55 -0.34
N ILE A 773 16.32 37.04 -1.52
CA ILE A 773 15.88 36.48 -2.80
C ILE A 773 16.41 35.06 -2.98
N LEU A 774 17.71 34.83 -2.68
CA LEU A 774 18.29 33.49 -2.77
C LEU A 774 17.62 32.52 -1.80
N ASP A 775 17.36 32.95 -0.55
CA ASP A 775 16.66 32.16 0.46
C ASP A 775 15.22 31.84 0.03
N LYS A 776 14.48 32.82 -0.49
CA LYS A 776 13.09 32.67 -0.96
C LYS A 776 12.96 31.83 -2.25
N LEU A 777 14.02 31.75 -3.05
CA LEU A 777 14.07 30.87 -4.23
C LEU A 777 14.67 29.50 -3.91
N ASP A 778 15.06 29.26 -2.66
CA ASP A 778 15.74 28.03 -2.19
C ASP A 778 16.98 27.68 -3.02
N VAL A 779 17.83 28.71 -3.28
CA VAL A 779 19.05 28.57 -4.06
C VAL A 779 20.24 29.18 -3.33
N LYS A 780 21.44 28.63 -3.53
CA LYS A 780 22.67 29.07 -2.82
C LYS A 780 23.49 30.07 -3.62
N ARG A 781 23.28 30.15 -4.91
CA ARG A 781 24.13 30.95 -5.80
C ARG A 781 23.31 31.83 -6.74
N ARG A 782 23.85 33.01 -7.08
CA ARG A 782 23.25 33.95 -8.02
C ARG A 782 22.91 33.32 -9.40
N ALA A 783 23.78 32.46 -9.92
CA ALA A 783 23.53 31.77 -11.18
C ALA A 783 22.33 30.80 -11.10
N GLU A 784 22.14 30.17 -9.95
CA GLU A 784 21.01 29.30 -9.68
C GLU A 784 19.69 30.08 -9.60
N ALA A 785 19.74 31.32 -9.04
CA ALA A 785 18.57 32.19 -8.98
C ALA A 785 18.05 32.57 -10.37
N LYS A 786 18.94 32.79 -11.34
CA LYS A 786 18.54 33.06 -12.74
C LYS A 786 17.80 31.85 -13.35
N THR A 787 18.32 30.66 -13.13
CA THR A 787 17.71 29.40 -13.61
C THR A 787 16.37 29.14 -12.91
N ALA A 788 16.29 29.35 -11.59
CA ALA A 788 15.07 29.20 -10.82
C ALA A 788 14.00 30.21 -11.25
N ALA A 789 14.38 31.48 -11.42
CA ALA A 789 13.45 32.55 -11.85
C ALA A 789 12.84 32.27 -13.25
N LYS A 790 13.61 31.72 -14.18
CA LYS A 790 13.12 31.30 -15.51
C LYS A 790 12.16 30.10 -15.38
N LYS A 791 12.55 29.07 -14.60
CA LYS A 791 11.75 27.87 -14.37
C LYS A 791 10.40 28.18 -13.69
N LEU A 792 10.38 29.19 -12.82
CA LEU A 792 9.18 29.64 -12.10
C LEU A 792 8.40 30.74 -12.85
N HIS A 793 8.80 31.10 -14.08
CA HIS A 793 8.19 32.15 -14.90
C HIS A 793 8.11 33.51 -14.21
N LEU A 794 9.04 33.82 -13.27
CA LEU A 794 9.13 35.09 -12.57
C LEU A 794 9.80 36.18 -13.39
N VAL A 795 10.50 35.80 -14.46
CA VAL A 795 11.14 36.70 -15.41
C VAL A 795 10.89 36.20 -16.83
N PRO A 796 10.83 37.08 -17.84
CA PRO A 796 10.71 36.67 -19.23
C PRO A 796 11.83 35.72 -19.67
N GLU A 797 11.52 34.80 -20.58
CA GLU A 797 12.49 33.80 -21.07
C GLU A 797 13.70 34.44 -21.79
N ASP A 798 13.53 35.67 -22.31
CA ASP A 798 14.55 36.42 -23.07
C ASP A 798 15.61 37.12 -22.16
N LEU A 799 15.41 37.11 -20.84
CA LEU A 799 16.35 37.62 -19.85
C LEU A 799 17.19 36.45 -19.28
#